data_2b3d2e88b270ad658baaf5680ec9fdc8
#
_entry.id   2b3d2e88b270ad658baaf5680ec9fdc8
#
_cell.length_a   1.000
_cell.length_b   1.000
_cell.length_c   1.000
_cell.angle_alpha   90.00
_cell.angle_beta   90.00
_cell.angle_gamma   90.00
#
_symmetry.space_group_name_H-M   'P 1'
#
loop_
_entity.id
_entity.type
_entity.pdbx_description
1 polymer ?
#
loop_
_entity_poly.entity_id
_entity_poly.type
_entity_poly.pdbx_seq_one_letter_code
_entity_poly.pdbx_strand_id
1 'polypeptide(L)'
;MDSRPLFQALAALADDNATFFQQRGGAGGRRLADAFTALRDHAARLEPALRHVARLCHLFDLDEATPGNGYRSLVQTARCCLAHALHKSRCVAAQRRSLFFRAAHNAAELEAYGAALAQLRALLGLAQRLLARNRPGCLFPPEGDGLAQLVLREYSTMHNACFYGRCLGFQFAPSIRPLLQTIAIGLVSYGESYRRNETGLGGAAGSLFTSGKFALDPELRGAEFERVTQNLDVQFWKRFWNLTESELLASVASMAAAQVGVCRALTVPPEPLELPLEADPKVTVTIAPPVAHTGPGPVHMRLLSYQLREGQDSPALTALTRAEGSLGPLRWWRGPPLPPSPALLVHFHGGGFVAQTSRSHEPYLRGWARDLGVPILSVDYALAPEAPFPRALEECFYAYCWALRHCHLLGSTAQRVCLAGDSAGGNLCLAVALRAGAVGVRPPQGLVVAYPVTLVQAAPSPSRLLSLLDPLLPLSVLCACLGAYAGTEEEEEEEKEEEGEGKTAPPPPEPLSPLRLLRDLRQGAAAWLGGLLQGPPPPARAGADGRGRKGGAAPGQPPPGGQGPPPRRGRGRRRTRTRSSRCAAVAPPPASCSAPPPWRATPWCPPCWPPTPCCAPCPPCTSWPARWTRCWTTRWRWHGGCGGWGGQ
;
A
#
# COMPACT_ATOMS: atom_id res chain seq x y z
N MET A 1 26.29 -10.80 -13.82
CA MET A 1 26.92 -11.82 -12.95
C MET A 1 26.50 -13.20 -13.41
N ASP A 2 27.47 -14.07 -13.66
CA ASP A 2 27.23 -15.45 -14.07
C ASP A 2 26.63 -16.26 -12.91
N SER A 3 25.51 -16.96 -13.16
CA SER A 3 24.84 -17.79 -12.15
C SER A 3 25.31 -19.27 -12.19
N ARG A 4 26.16 -19.65 -13.15
CA ARG A 4 26.63 -21.05 -13.30
C ARG A 4 27.26 -21.62 -12.04
N PRO A 5 28.16 -20.90 -11.32
CA PRO A 5 28.75 -21.43 -10.09
C PRO A 5 27.74 -21.77 -9.02
N LEU A 6 26.62 -21.00 -8.95
CA LEU A 6 25.54 -21.24 -8.00
C LEU A 6 24.78 -22.54 -8.32
N PHE A 7 24.46 -22.78 -9.58
CA PHE A 7 23.82 -24.03 -10.03
C PHE A 7 24.72 -25.24 -9.83
N GLN A 8 25.99 -25.14 -10.21
CA GLN A 8 26.97 -26.21 -10.02
C GLN A 8 27.17 -26.59 -8.57
N ALA A 9 27.30 -25.57 -7.67
CA ALA A 9 27.46 -25.81 -6.24
C ALA A 9 26.20 -26.44 -5.62
N LEU A 10 25.01 -26.01 -6.05
CA LEU A 10 23.76 -26.59 -5.58
C LEU A 10 23.60 -28.03 -6.05
N ALA A 11 23.88 -28.33 -7.32
CA ALA A 11 23.79 -29.69 -7.87
C ALA A 11 24.75 -30.65 -7.16
N ALA A 12 26.03 -30.31 -7.07
CA ALA A 12 27.02 -31.14 -6.39
C ALA A 12 26.65 -31.43 -4.91
N LEU A 13 26.18 -30.41 -4.20
CA LEU A 13 25.81 -30.56 -2.79
C LEU A 13 24.48 -31.33 -2.62
N ALA A 14 23.56 -31.19 -3.57
CA ALA A 14 22.32 -31.97 -3.56
C ALA A 14 22.59 -33.44 -3.81
N ASP A 15 23.47 -33.78 -4.76
CA ASP A 15 23.87 -35.17 -5.05
C ASP A 15 24.62 -35.82 -3.87
N ASP A 16 25.52 -35.11 -3.20
CA ASP A 16 26.22 -35.59 -2.00
C ASP A 16 25.23 -35.87 -0.85
N ASN A 17 24.28 -34.97 -0.60
CA ASN A 17 23.27 -35.17 0.43
C ASN A 17 22.28 -36.28 0.06
N ALA A 18 21.82 -36.34 -1.19
CA ALA A 18 20.91 -37.41 -1.64
C ALA A 18 21.54 -38.79 -1.46
N THR A 19 22.79 -38.96 -1.91
CA THR A 19 23.56 -40.21 -1.76
C THR A 19 23.73 -40.59 -0.28
N PHE A 20 24.10 -39.62 0.57
CA PHE A 20 24.24 -39.87 2.02
C PHE A 20 22.94 -40.37 2.65
N PHE A 21 21.79 -39.74 2.34
CA PHE A 21 20.52 -40.13 2.93
C PHE A 21 19.92 -41.41 2.33
N GLN A 22 20.20 -41.73 1.06
CA GLN A 22 19.88 -43.03 0.47
C GLN A 22 20.59 -44.17 1.19
N GLN A 23 21.90 -44.03 1.47
CA GLN A 23 22.70 -45.02 2.19
C GLN A 23 22.22 -45.21 3.64
N ARG A 24 21.75 -44.15 4.30
CA ARG A 24 21.30 -44.22 5.69
C ARG A 24 19.96 -44.97 5.84
N GLY A 25 19.16 -45.06 4.80
CA GLY A 25 17.87 -45.76 4.79
C GLY A 25 16.81 -45.13 5.68
N GLY A 26 15.70 -45.85 5.90
CA GLY A 26 14.57 -45.37 6.69
C GLY A 26 13.67 -44.39 5.96
N ALA A 27 12.44 -44.17 6.45
CA ALA A 27 11.47 -43.29 5.78
C ALA A 27 11.93 -41.81 5.71
N GLY A 28 12.50 -41.30 6.82
CA GLY A 28 13.03 -39.93 6.86
C GLY A 28 14.25 -39.71 5.97
N GLY A 29 15.12 -40.74 5.82
CA GLY A 29 16.26 -40.70 4.91
C GLY A 29 15.81 -40.69 3.46
N ARG A 30 14.90 -41.57 3.06
CA ARG A 30 14.33 -41.58 1.71
C ARG A 30 13.70 -40.24 1.33
N ARG A 31 12.83 -39.68 2.20
CA ARG A 31 12.19 -38.38 1.98
C ARG A 31 13.23 -37.26 1.74
N LEU A 32 14.31 -37.22 2.53
CA LEU A 32 15.39 -36.24 2.33
C LEU A 32 16.14 -36.46 1.02
N ALA A 33 16.43 -37.70 0.65
CA ALA A 33 17.10 -38.03 -0.61
C ALA A 33 16.24 -37.58 -1.81
N ASP A 34 14.94 -37.88 -1.77
CA ASP A 34 13.97 -37.48 -2.78
C ASP A 34 13.86 -35.95 -2.87
N ALA A 35 13.82 -35.24 -1.73
CA ALA A 35 13.77 -33.79 -1.68
C ALA A 35 15.02 -33.13 -2.31
N PHE A 36 16.22 -33.67 -2.05
CA PHE A 36 17.46 -33.20 -2.67
C PHE A 36 17.52 -33.49 -4.18
N THR A 37 17.07 -34.66 -4.60
CA THR A 37 16.99 -35.02 -6.02
C THR A 37 16.02 -34.06 -6.76
N ALA A 38 14.82 -33.84 -6.21
CA ALA A 38 13.85 -32.91 -6.74
C ALA A 38 14.40 -31.47 -6.80
N LEU A 39 15.08 -31.02 -5.76
CA LEU A 39 15.70 -29.68 -5.69
C LEU A 39 16.73 -29.48 -6.81
N ARG A 40 17.63 -30.48 -7.02
CA ARG A 40 18.60 -30.50 -8.11
C ARG A 40 17.90 -30.39 -9.48
N ASP A 41 16.90 -31.22 -9.70
CA ASP A 41 16.18 -31.31 -10.96
C ASP A 41 15.41 -30.02 -11.27
N HIS A 42 14.76 -29.42 -10.26
CA HIS A 42 14.10 -28.12 -10.42
C HIS A 42 15.12 -27.01 -10.74
N ALA A 43 16.27 -26.99 -10.08
CA ALA A 43 17.35 -26.03 -10.37
C ALA A 43 17.87 -26.20 -11.81
N ALA A 44 18.16 -27.44 -12.26
CA ALA A 44 18.63 -27.71 -13.60
C ALA A 44 17.63 -27.26 -14.69
N ARG A 45 16.32 -27.49 -14.47
CA ARG A 45 15.27 -27.05 -15.39
C ARG A 45 15.05 -25.53 -15.38
N LEU A 46 15.35 -24.83 -14.28
CA LEU A 46 15.23 -23.38 -14.15
C LEU A 46 16.38 -22.65 -14.88
N GLU A 47 17.59 -23.22 -14.91
CA GLU A 47 18.81 -22.57 -15.38
C GLU A 47 18.69 -22.00 -16.81
N PRO A 48 18.19 -22.73 -17.83
CA PRO A 48 18.08 -22.21 -19.19
C PRO A 48 17.19 -20.96 -19.28
N ALA A 49 16.02 -21.00 -18.63
CA ALA A 49 15.07 -19.89 -18.60
C ALA A 49 15.66 -18.67 -17.89
N LEU A 50 16.29 -18.87 -16.73
CA LEU A 50 16.94 -17.79 -15.99
C LEU A 50 18.07 -17.14 -16.80
N ARG A 51 18.87 -17.95 -17.49
CA ARG A 51 19.96 -17.45 -18.34
C ARG A 51 19.43 -16.66 -19.53
N HIS A 52 18.33 -17.10 -20.13
CA HIS A 52 17.70 -16.40 -21.25
C HIS A 52 17.20 -15.03 -20.83
N VAL A 53 16.37 -14.95 -19.76
CA VAL A 53 15.86 -13.68 -19.25
C VAL A 53 17.01 -12.77 -18.79
N ALA A 54 18.01 -13.30 -18.10
CA ALA A 54 19.16 -12.53 -17.64
C ALA A 54 20.00 -11.90 -18.77
N ARG A 55 20.03 -12.52 -19.96
CA ARG A 55 20.72 -11.95 -21.13
C ARG A 55 19.98 -10.78 -21.75
N LEU A 56 18.65 -10.78 -21.70
CA LEU A 56 17.82 -9.81 -22.41
C LEU A 56 17.27 -8.70 -21.51
N CYS A 57 17.31 -8.87 -20.18
CA CYS A 57 16.69 -7.92 -19.24
C CYS A 57 17.23 -6.49 -19.37
N HIS A 58 18.48 -6.30 -19.80
CA HIS A 58 19.09 -4.98 -19.98
C HIS A 58 18.42 -4.15 -21.08
N LEU A 59 17.79 -4.79 -22.07
CA LEU A 59 17.07 -4.10 -23.15
C LEU A 59 15.81 -3.36 -22.67
N PHE A 60 15.42 -3.55 -21.42
CA PHE A 60 14.23 -2.97 -20.80
C PHE A 60 14.56 -2.01 -19.64
N ASP A 61 15.83 -1.65 -19.47
CA ASP A 61 16.22 -0.62 -18.52
C ASP A 61 15.80 0.76 -19.05
N LEU A 62 15.37 1.64 -18.17
CA LEU A 62 14.98 3.01 -18.54
C LEU A 62 16.20 3.80 -19.00
N ASP A 63 17.31 3.67 -18.27
CA ASP A 63 18.58 4.32 -18.58
C ASP A 63 19.77 3.46 -18.09
N GLU A 64 20.97 3.78 -18.56
CA GLU A 64 22.19 3.05 -18.19
C GLU A 64 22.68 3.41 -16.77
N ALA A 65 22.39 4.60 -16.30
CA ALA A 65 22.85 5.08 -14.98
C ALA A 65 22.10 4.42 -13.83
N THR A 66 20.82 4.09 -14.08
CA THR A 66 19.96 3.44 -13.09
C THR A 66 19.31 2.17 -13.66
N PRO A 67 20.12 1.12 -13.97
CA PRO A 67 19.59 -0.09 -14.57
C PRO A 67 18.60 -0.79 -13.63
N GLY A 68 17.34 -0.91 -14.03
CA GLY A 68 16.29 -1.52 -13.22
C GLY A 68 15.01 -1.74 -14.02
N ASN A 69 14.46 -2.95 -13.91
CA ASN A 69 13.14 -3.31 -14.45
C ASN A 69 12.66 -4.63 -13.82
N GLY A 70 11.40 -5.00 -14.09
CA GLY A 70 10.81 -6.21 -13.54
C GLY A 70 11.50 -7.52 -13.97
N TYR A 71 12.09 -7.59 -15.16
CA TYR A 71 12.86 -8.77 -15.57
C TYR A 71 14.12 -8.94 -14.73
N ARG A 72 14.82 -7.85 -14.41
CA ARG A 72 15.97 -7.88 -13.49
C ARG A 72 15.57 -8.33 -12.10
N SER A 73 14.44 -7.83 -11.61
CA SER A 73 13.89 -8.23 -10.30
C SER A 73 13.54 -9.72 -10.27
N LEU A 74 12.92 -10.25 -11.34
CA LEU A 74 12.60 -11.68 -11.44
C LEU A 74 13.85 -12.55 -11.46
N VAL A 75 14.88 -12.17 -12.22
CA VAL A 75 16.20 -12.84 -12.23
C VAL A 75 16.82 -12.83 -10.84
N GLN A 76 16.79 -11.68 -10.16
CA GLN A 76 17.37 -11.57 -8.82
C GLN A 76 16.60 -12.40 -7.79
N THR A 77 15.28 -12.42 -7.86
CA THR A 77 14.42 -13.25 -7.00
C THR A 77 14.73 -14.73 -7.17
N ALA A 78 14.86 -15.21 -8.42
CA ALA A 78 15.24 -16.61 -8.67
C ALA A 78 16.64 -16.94 -8.13
N ARG A 79 17.61 -16.03 -8.27
CA ARG A 79 18.95 -16.18 -7.68
C ARG A 79 18.92 -16.22 -6.15
N CYS A 80 18.09 -15.37 -5.52
CA CYS A 80 17.90 -15.40 -4.07
C CYS A 80 17.34 -16.75 -3.60
N CYS A 81 16.35 -17.31 -4.29
CA CYS A 81 15.80 -18.62 -3.96
C CYS A 81 16.87 -19.72 -4.05
N LEU A 82 17.65 -19.76 -5.15
CA LEU A 82 18.77 -20.69 -5.32
C LEU A 82 19.83 -20.53 -4.23
N ALA A 83 20.17 -19.30 -3.84
CA ALA A 83 21.12 -19.05 -2.77
C ALA A 83 20.63 -19.55 -1.40
N HIS A 84 19.35 -19.37 -1.11
CA HIS A 84 18.73 -19.92 0.11
C HIS A 84 18.68 -21.45 0.08
N ALA A 85 18.33 -22.06 -1.04
CA ALA A 85 18.36 -23.52 -1.23
C ALA A 85 19.77 -24.08 -1.04
N LEU A 86 20.80 -23.43 -1.60
CA LEU A 86 22.21 -23.81 -1.40
C LEU A 86 22.64 -23.66 0.05
N HIS A 87 22.30 -22.53 0.69
CA HIS A 87 22.59 -22.32 2.12
C HIS A 87 21.95 -23.42 2.98
N LYS A 88 20.68 -23.73 2.76
CA LYS A 88 19.98 -24.80 3.46
C LYS A 88 20.64 -26.16 3.24
N SER A 89 21.02 -26.47 2.00
CA SER A 89 21.73 -27.71 1.66
C SER A 89 23.06 -27.83 2.40
N ARG A 90 23.83 -26.73 2.55
CA ARG A 90 25.05 -26.67 3.36
C ARG A 90 24.78 -26.90 4.85
N CYS A 91 23.74 -26.28 5.40
CA CYS A 91 23.34 -26.50 6.79
C CYS A 91 22.98 -27.97 7.05
N VAL A 92 22.25 -28.61 6.13
CA VAL A 92 21.93 -30.04 6.22
C VAL A 92 23.20 -30.87 6.15
N ALA A 93 24.11 -30.64 5.21
CA ALA A 93 25.36 -31.36 5.07
C ALA A 93 26.21 -31.29 6.36
N ALA A 94 26.29 -30.10 6.96
CA ALA A 94 27.04 -29.90 8.21
C ALA A 94 26.42 -30.63 9.42
N GLN A 95 25.09 -30.77 9.46
CA GLN A 95 24.36 -31.28 10.61
C GLN A 95 23.84 -32.72 10.45
N ARG A 96 23.91 -33.33 9.26
CA ARG A 96 23.28 -34.61 8.91
C ARG A 96 23.74 -35.81 9.76
N ARG A 97 24.87 -35.68 10.47
CA ARG A 97 25.40 -36.68 11.39
C ARG A 97 25.06 -36.39 12.87
N SER A 98 24.49 -35.26 13.19
CA SER A 98 24.13 -34.87 14.55
C SER A 98 22.99 -35.73 15.11
N LEU A 99 23.04 -36.02 16.39
CA LEU A 99 21.94 -36.70 17.13
C LEU A 99 20.66 -35.83 17.17
N PHE A 100 20.80 -34.51 17.09
CA PHE A 100 19.70 -33.55 17.11
C PHE A 100 19.20 -33.18 15.72
N PHE A 101 19.59 -33.94 14.70
CA PHE A 101 19.18 -33.66 13.32
C PHE A 101 17.68 -33.90 13.13
N ARG A 102 16.96 -32.84 12.78
CA ARG A 102 15.49 -32.84 12.61
C ARG A 102 15.13 -33.18 11.16
N ALA A 103 15.15 -34.47 10.81
CA ALA A 103 14.98 -34.96 9.43
C ALA A 103 13.67 -34.42 8.78
N ALA A 104 12.53 -34.57 9.44
CA ALA A 104 11.23 -34.14 8.89
C ALA A 104 11.17 -32.62 8.65
N HIS A 105 11.70 -31.82 9.56
CA HIS A 105 11.75 -30.36 9.41
C HIS A 105 12.64 -29.94 8.23
N ASN A 106 13.82 -30.54 8.10
CA ASN A 106 14.74 -30.23 7.01
C ASN A 106 14.19 -30.70 5.66
N ALA A 107 13.52 -31.85 5.60
CA ALA A 107 12.86 -32.32 4.38
C ALA A 107 11.76 -31.36 3.92
N ALA A 108 10.85 -30.97 4.82
CA ALA A 108 9.77 -30.03 4.51
C ALA A 108 10.30 -28.68 4.02
N GLU A 109 11.42 -28.19 4.56
CA GLU A 109 12.02 -26.93 4.11
C GLU A 109 12.64 -27.05 2.71
N LEU A 110 13.30 -28.19 2.40
CA LEU A 110 13.84 -28.45 1.07
C LEU A 110 12.74 -28.64 0.02
N GLU A 111 11.67 -29.34 0.37
CA GLU A 111 10.49 -29.53 -0.47
C GLU A 111 9.83 -28.16 -0.78
N ALA A 112 9.73 -27.26 0.19
CA ALA A 112 9.21 -25.91 0.00
C ALA A 112 10.10 -25.10 -0.97
N TYR A 113 11.44 -25.17 -0.86
CA TYR A 113 12.31 -24.53 -1.84
C TYR A 113 12.24 -25.19 -3.22
N GLY A 114 12.04 -26.50 -3.29
CA GLY A 114 11.78 -27.21 -4.56
C GLY A 114 10.50 -26.69 -5.25
N ALA A 115 9.41 -26.58 -4.50
CA ALA A 115 8.16 -26.01 -4.98
C ALA A 115 8.34 -24.54 -5.43
N ALA A 116 9.05 -23.72 -4.65
CA ALA A 116 9.34 -22.34 -5.00
C ALA A 116 10.14 -22.23 -6.32
N LEU A 117 11.15 -23.09 -6.53
CA LEU A 117 11.91 -23.13 -7.80
C LEU A 117 11.04 -23.56 -8.98
N ALA A 118 10.09 -24.49 -8.77
CA ALA A 118 9.13 -24.90 -9.80
C ALA A 118 8.24 -23.72 -10.24
N GLN A 119 7.67 -22.97 -9.28
CA GLN A 119 6.85 -21.78 -9.56
C GLN A 119 7.67 -20.66 -10.22
N LEU A 120 8.89 -20.40 -9.74
CA LEU A 120 9.78 -19.42 -10.35
C LEU A 120 10.15 -19.80 -11.79
N ARG A 121 10.29 -21.10 -12.10
CA ARG A 121 10.48 -21.57 -13.48
C ARG A 121 9.28 -21.26 -14.36
N ALA A 122 8.07 -21.48 -13.86
CA ALA A 122 6.84 -21.13 -14.58
C ALA A 122 6.76 -19.61 -14.82
N LEU A 123 7.04 -18.77 -13.81
CA LEU A 123 7.09 -17.30 -13.97
C LEU A 123 8.13 -16.86 -15.00
N LEU A 124 9.32 -17.49 -15.02
CA LEU A 124 10.34 -17.21 -16.03
C LEU A 124 9.88 -17.64 -17.43
N GLY A 125 9.07 -18.72 -17.55
CA GLY A 125 8.45 -19.11 -18.81
C GLY A 125 7.46 -18.07 -19.32
N LEU A 126 6.61 -17.52 -18.44
CA LEU A 126 5.73 -16.40 -18.79
C LEU A 126 6.53 -15.15 -19.17
N ALA A 127 7.58 -14.83 -18.43
CA ALA A 127 8.48 -13.72 -18.75
C ALA A 127 9.15 -13.89 -20.11
N GLN A 128 9.55 -15.11 -20.51
CA GLN A 128 10.12 -15.39 -21.83
C GLN A 128 9.10 -15.12 -22.96
N ARG A 129 7.82 -15.43 -22.76
CA ARG A 129 6.76 -15.12 -23.73
C ARG A 129 6.57 -13.63 -23.90
N LEU A 130 6.59 -12.85 -22.78
CA LEU A 130 6.57 -11.40 -22.83
C LEU A 130 7.79 -10.84 -23.56
N LEU A 131 8.99 -11.34 -23.26
CA LEU A 131 10.24 -10.94 -23.93
C LEU A 131 10.23 -11.21 -25.44
N ALA A 132 9.59 -12.29 -25.88
CA ALA A 132 9.53 -12.66 -27.28
C ALA A 132 8.61 -11.75 -28.12
N ARG A 133 7.67 -11.06 -27.49
CA ARG A 133 6.66 -10.22 -28.16
C ARG A 133 6.85 -8.73 -27.89
N ASN A 134 7.39 -8.37 -26.74
CA ASN A 134 7.60 -6.99 -26.36
C ASN A 134 8.78 -6.38 -27.14
N ARG A 135 8.60 -5.15 -27.59
CA ARG A 135 9.71 -4.37 -28.16
C ARG A 135 10.69 -3.98 -27.04
N PRO A 136 12.00 -3.83 -27.32
CA PRO A 136 12.94 -3.28 -26.35
C PRO A 136 12.42 -1.98 -25.74
N GLY A 137 12.54 -1.85 -24.40
CA GLY A 137 12.01 -0.72 -23.65
C GLY A 137 10.50 -0.81 -23.31
N CYS A 138 9.71 -1.64 -23.98
CA CYS A 138 8.28 -1.79 -23.70
C CYS A 138 8.01 -2.98 -22.78
N LEU A 139 7.51 -2.72 -21.57
CA LEU A 139 7.26 -3.76 -20.55
C LEU A 139 5.92 -4.48 -20.70
N PHE A 140 5.03 -3.95 -21.54
CA PHE A 140 3.68 -4.47 -21.74
C PHE A 140 3.52 -5.07 -23.15
N PRO A 141 2.76 -6.17 -23.29
CA PRO A 141 2.46 -6.73 -24.60
C PRO A 141 1.60 -5.77 -25.44
N PRO A 142 1.70 -5.83 -26.78
CA PRO A 142 0.83 -5.08 -27.66
C PRO A 142 -0.65 -5.41 -27.41
N GLU A 143 -1.51 -4.41 -27.56
CA GLU A 143 -2.95 -4.61 -27.47
C GLU A 143 -3.46 -5.49 -28.62
N GLY A 144 -4.43 -6.37 -28.32
CA GLY A 144 -5.08 -7.23 -29.32
C GLY A 144 -4.34 -8.51 -29.68
N ASP A 145 -3.14 -8.76 -29.18
CA ASP A 145 -2.31 -9.96 -29.48
C ASP A 145 -2.80 -11.24 -28.75
N GLY A 146 -3.77 -11.15 -27.83
CA GLY A 146 -4.25 -12.28 -27.02
C GLY A 146 -3.21 -12.80 -26.01
N LEU A 147 -1.97 -12.32 -26.07
CA LEU A 147 -0.90 -12.73 -25.17
C LEU A 147 -1.18 -12.31 -23.71
N ALA A 148 -1.77 -11.14 -23.53
CA ALA A 148 -2.13 -10.66 -22.20
C ALA A 148 -3.09 -11.61 -21.49
N GLN A 149 -4.15 -12.04 -22.19
CA GLN A 149 -5.15 -12.97 -21.67
C GLN A 149 -4.54 -14.35 -21.40
N LEU A 150 -3.69 -14.84 -22.31
CA LEU A 150 -3.00 -16.12 -22.15
C LEU A 150 -2.10 -16.11 -20.89
N VAL A 151 -1.27 -15.07 -20.73
CA VAL A 151 -0.37 -14.95 -19.58
C VAL A 151 -1.14 -14.85 -18.29
N LEU A 152 -2.20 -14.05 -18.23
CA LEU A 152 -3.03 -13.92 -17.03
C LEU A 152 -3.78 -15.20 -16.70
N ARG A 153 -4.29 -15.92 -17.70
CA ARG A 153 -4.94 -17.22 -17.50
C ARG A 153 -3.98 -18.25 -16.91
N GLU A 154 -2.77 -18.37 -17.44
CA GLU A 154 -1.77 -19.28 -16.89
C GLU A 154 -1.30 -18.85 -15.49
N TYR A 155 -1.15 -17.54 -15.27
CA TYR A 155 -0.79 -16.99 -13.97
C TYR A 155 -1.84 -17.33 -12.90
N SER A 156 -3.13 -17.25 -13.22
CA SER A 156 -4.22 -17.55 -12.27
C SER A 156 -4.29 -19.02 -11.84
N THR A 157 -3.70 -19.94 -12.61
CA THR A 157 -3.61 -21.37 -12.26
C THR A 157 -2.39 -21.72 -11.41
N MET A 158 -1.52 -20.75 -11.11
CA MET A 158 -0.30 -20.99 -10.35
C MET A 158 -0.58 -21.05 -8.86
N HIS A 159 -0.02 -22.06 -8.18
CA HIS A 159 -0.07 -22.16 -6.73
C HIS A 159 1.05 -21.36 -6.08
N ASN A 160 0.71 -20.57 -5.07
CA ASN A 160 1.64 -19.66 -4.40
C ASN A 160 1.85 -19.95 -2.90
N ALA A 161 1.16 -20.94 -2.34
CA ALA A 161 1.24 -21.31 -0.92
C ALA A 161 2.67 -21.49 -0.39
N CYS A 162 3.59 -22.03 -1.20
CA CYS A 162 4.98 -22.23 -0.81
C CYS A 162 5.70 -20.92 -0.45
N PHE A 163 5.31 -19.78 -1.09
CA PHE A 163 5.90 -18.46 -0.83
C PHE A 163 5.43 -17.83 0.48
N TYR A 164 4.26 -18.23 1.00
CA TYR A 164 3.67 -17.70 2.24
C TYR A 164 3.86 -18.62 3.44
N GLY A 165 4.37 -19.84 3.17
CA GLY A 165 4.76 -20.81 4.17
C GLY A 165 6.23 -20.65 4.62
N ARG A 166 7.04 -21.71 4.39
CA ARG A 166 8.45 -21.75 4.81
C ARG A 166 9.35 -20.79 4.04
N CYS A 167 9.02 -20.50 2.78
CA CYS A 167 9.80 -19.60 1.94
C CYS A 167 9.42 -18.12 2.10
N LEU A 168 8.53 -17.77 3.07
CA LEU A 168 8.07 -16.40 3.24
C LEU A 168 9.25 -15.43 3.41
N GLY A 169 9.29 -14.42 2.54
CA GLY A 169 10.22 -13.30 2.64
C GLY A 169 11.67 -13.62 2.24
N PHE A 170 11.93 -14.74 1.54
CA PHE A 170 13.29 -15.08 1.09
C PHE A 170 13.91 -14.02 0.17
N GLN A 171 13.09 -13.27 -0.56
CA GLN A 171 13.53 -12.22 -1.49
C GLN A 171 13.90 -10.90 -0.78
N PHE A 172 13.57 -10.75 0.49
CA PHE A 172 13.81 -9.54 1.27
C PHE A 172 15.00 -9.68 2.23
N ALA A 173 15.43 -8.55 2.82
CA ALA A 173 16.43 -8.57 3.87
C ALA A 173 15.94 -9.39 5.08
N PRO A 174 16.81 -10.19 5.72
CA PRO A 174 16.42 -11.05 6.85
C PRO A 174 15.75 -10.29 8.00
N SER A 175 16.09 -9.02 8.20
CA SER A 175 15.53 -8.15 9.25
C SER A 175 14.04 -7.87 9.11
N ILE A 176 13.47 -7.94 7.89
CA ILE A 176 12.03 -7.69 7.67
C ILE A 176 11.19 -8.97 7.80
N ARG A 177 11.82 -10.15 7.79
CA ARG A 177 11.11 -11.44 7.81
C ARG A 177 10.18 -11.61 9.03
N PRO A 178 10.56 -11.24 10.27
CA PRO A 178 9.64 -11.34 11.41
C PRO A 178 8.38 -10.48 11.23
N LEU A 179 8.52 -9.27 10.68
CA LEU A 179 7.39 -8.40 10.38
C LEU A 179 6.45 -9.05 9.35
N LEU A 180 6.99 -9.57 8.25
CA LEU A 180 6.20 -10.26 7.22
C LEU A 180 5.49 -11.50 7.78
N GLN A 181 6.14 -12.26 8.68
CA GLN A 181 5.51 -13.39 9.36
C GLN A 181 4.35 -12.93 10.24
N THR A 182 4.52 -11.87 11.01
CA THR A 182 3.45 -11.30 11.86
C THR A 182 2.25 -10.86 11.01
N ILE A 183 2.49 -10.17 9.89
CA ILE A 183 1.43 -9.74 8.98
C ILE A 183 0.71 -10.95 8.37
N ALA A 184 1.46 -11.94 7.87
CA ALA A 184 0.88 -13.14 7.27
C ALA A 184 0.05 -13.96 8.29
N ILE A 185 0.54 -14.11 9.53
CA ILE A 185 -0.21 -14.78 10.60
C ILE A 185 -1.47 -13.97 10.94
N GLY A 186 -1.35 -12.64 11.07
CA GLY A 186 -2.49 -11.77 11.33
C GLY A 186 -3.56 -11.88 10.25
N LEU A 187 -3.16 -11.85 8.97
CA LEU A 187 -4.06 -11.97 7.82
C LEU A 187 -4.85 -13.28 7.84
N VAL A 188 -4.17 -14.42 7.97
CA VAL A 188 -4.84 -15.72 7.94
C VAL A 188 -5.71 -15.95 9.18
N SER A 189 -5.28 -15.47 10.35
CA SER A 189 -6.07 -15.55 11.58
C SER A 189 -7.33 -14.68 11.50
N TYR A 190 -7.19 -13.47 10.98
CA TYR A 190 -8.32 -12.57 10.76
C TYR A 190 -9.28 -13.12 9.70
N GLY A 191 -8.76 -13.71 8.61
CA GLY A 191 -9.56 -14.35 7.57
C GLY A 191 -10.38 -15.54 8.10
N GLU A 192 -9.84 -16.31 9.04
CA GLU A 192 -10.59 -17.39 9.69
C GLU A 192 -11.72 -16.85 10.58
N SER A 193 -11.45 -15.80 11.37
CA SER A 193 -12.46 -15.15 12.22
C SER A 193 -13.55 -14.44 11.39
N TYR A 194 -13.17 -13.76 10.31
CA TYR A 194 -14.09 -13.07 9.40
C TYR A 194 -15.12 -14.03 8.81
N ARG A 195 -14.70 -15.21 8.38
CA ARG A 195 -15.61 -16.23 7.83
C ARG A 195 -16.56 -16.85 8.85
N ARG A 196 -16.13 -16.90 10.13
CA ARG A 196 -16.99 -17.41 11.20
C ARG A 196 -17.97 -16.38 11.71
N ASN A 197 -17.95 -15.15 11.17
CA ASN A 197 -18.72 -14.01 11.68
C ASN A 197 -18.49 -13.77 13.19
N GLU A 198 -17.30 -14.13 13.69
CA GLU A 198 -16.93 -13.93 15.10
C GLU A 198 -16.64 -12.45 15.33
N THR A 199 -17.61 -11.72 15.89
CA THR A 199 -17.46 -10.31 16.29
C THR A 199 -17.41 -10.18 17.81
N GLY A 200 -16.58 -9.24 18.32
CA GLY A 200 -16.48 -8.94 19.75
C GLY A 200 -15.36 -9.66 20.52
N LEU A 201 -15.46 -9.72 21.85
CA LEU A 201 -14.43 -10.28 22.74
C LEU A 201 -14.15 -11.77 22.50
N GLY A 202 -15.11 -12.54 22.08
CA GLY A 202 -14.95 -13.94 21.68
C GLY A 202 -14.05 -14.10 20.45
N GLY A 203 -14.18 -13.21 19.48
CA GLY A 203 -13.34 -13.16 18.29
C GLY A 203 -11.87 -12.83 18.60
N ALA A 204 -11.61 -11.96 19.57
CA ALA A 204 -10.24 -11.62 19.97
C ALA A 204 -9.51 -12.80 20.64
N ALA A 205 -10.19 -13.53 21.53
CA ALA A 205 -9.61 -14.73 22.17
C ALA A 205 -9.42 -15.87 21.15
N GLY A 206 -10.39 -16.09 20.26
CA GLY A 206 -10.29 -17.03 19.16
C GLY A 206 -9.13 -16.70 18.22
N SER A 207 -8.91 -15.42 17.90
CA SER A 207 -7.83 -14.94 17.05
C SER A 207 -6.43 -15.21 17.63
N LEU A 208 -6.24 -15.12 18.96
CA LEU A 208 -4.98 -15.46 19.60
C LEU A 208 -4.66 -16.95 19.49
N PHE A 209 -5.67 -17.81 19.64
CA PHE A 209 -5.50 -19.26 19.51
C PHE A 209 -5.20 -19.69 18.07
N THR A 210 -5.92 -19.13 17.10
CA THR A 210 -5.68 -19.36 15.67
C THR A 210 -4.33 -18.83 15.23
N SER A 211 -3.86 -17.70 15.78
CA SER A 211 -2.52 -17.17 15.52
C SER A 211 -1.42 -18.13 15.94
N GLY A 212 -1.57 -18.83 17.07
CA GLY A 212 -0.64 -19.86 17.53
C GLY A 212 -0.52 -21.02 16.53
N LYS A 213 -1.63 -21.51 15.99
CA LYS A 213 -1.69 -22.58 14.97
C LYS A 213 -0.89 -22.20 13.71
N PHE A 214 -1.13 -21.00 13.16
CA PHE A 214 -0.46 -20.53 11.94
C PHE A 214 1.01 -20.11 12.16
N ALA A 215 1.38 -19.76 13.38
CA ALA A 215 2.77 -19.51 13.74
C ALA A 215 3.59 -20.82 13.79
N LEU A 216 2.99 -21.91 14.25
CA LEU A 216 3.65 -23.21 14.42
C LEU A 216 3.68 -24.04 13.13
N ASP A 217 2.65 -23.92 12.28
CA ASP A 217 2.51 -24.66 11.03
C ASP A 217 2.61 -23.73 9.81
N PRO A 218 3.81 -23.60 9.20
CA PRO A 218 4.02 -22.78 8.01
C PRO A 218 3.28 -23.29 6.76
N GLU A 219 3.06 -24.59 6.62
CA GLU A 219 2.35 -25.19 5.49
C GLU A 219 0.87 -24.79 5.53
N LEU A 220 0.26 -24.97 6.70
CA LEU A 220 -1.12 -24.57 6.93
C LEU A 220 -1.29 -23.05 6.72
N ARG A 221 -0.33 -22.24 7.20
CA ARG A 221 -0.34 -20.79 6.96
C ARG A 221 -0.29 -20.47 5.47
N GLY A 222 0.58 -21.14 4.72
CA GLY A 222 0.73 -20.90 3.28
C GLY A 222 -0.54 -21.24 2.51
N ALA A 223 -1.15 -22.39 2.77
CA ALA A 223 -2.39 -22.81 2.13
C ALA A 223 -3.56 -21.88 2.47
N GLU A 224 -3.65 -21.45 3.75
CA GLU A 224 -4.69 -20.54 4.17
C GLU A 224 -4.49 -19.13 3.60
N PHE A 225 -3.24 -18.67 3.48
CA PHE A 225 -2.93 -17.38 2.86
C PHE A 225 -3.35 -17.37 1.38
N GLU A 226 -3.03 -18.41 0.63
CA GLU A 226 -3.46 -18.56 -0.77
C GLU A 226 -4.98 -18.50 -0.87
N ARG A 227 -5.69 -19.23 0.00
CA ARG A 227 -7.14 -19.25 0.03
C ARG A 227 -7.78 -17.90 0.36
N VAL A 228 -7.21 -17.18 1.35
CA VAL A 228 -7.68 -15.84 1.74
C VAL A 228 -7.52 -14.85 0.59
N THR A 229 -6.38 -14.88 -0.08
CA THR A 229 -6.08 -13.94 -1.16
C THR A 229 -6.85 -14.20 -2.46
N GLN A 230 -7.36 -15.42 -2.64
CA GLN A 230 -8.12 -15.79 -3.84
C GLN A 230 -9.65 -15.67 -3.66
N ASN A 231 -10.16 -15.75 -2.43
CA ASN A 231 -11.59 -15.96 -2.20
C ASN A 231 -12.27 -14.92 -1.30
N LEU A 232 -11.55 -13.91 -0.80
CA LEU A 232 -12.15 -12.88 0.05
C LEU A 232 -12.37 -11.57 -0.72
N ASP A 233 -13.48 -10.92 -0.39
CA ASP A 233 -14.00 -9.71 -1.01
C ASP A 233 -13.23 -8.44 -0.63
N VAL A 234 -13.57 -7.33 -1.25
CA VAL A 234 -12.95 -6.03 -0.96
C VAL A 234 -13.25 -5.55 0.46
N GLN A 235 -14.42 -5.91 1.02
CA GLN A 235 -14.81 -5.51 2.37
C GLN A 235 -13.93 -6.17 3.43
N PHE A 236 -13.50 -7.42 3.21
CA PHE A 236 -12.50 -8.08 4.03
C PHE A 236 -11.19 -7.27 4.06
N TRP A 237 -10.66 -6.90 2.88
CA TRP A 237 -9.41 -6.16 2.76
C TRP A 237 -9.50 -4.77 3.38
N LYS A 238 -10.61 -4.07 3.17
CA LYS A 238 -10.91 -2.79 3.82
C LYS A 238 -10.85 -2.91 5.34
N ARG A 239 -11.52 -3.90 5.92
CA ARG A 239 -11.51 -4.14 7.37
C ARG A 239 -10.13 -4.56 7.89
N PHE A 240 -9.43 -5.43 7.17
CA PHE A 240 -8.11 -5.91 7.57
C PHE A 240 -7.08 -4.77 7.61
N TRP A 241 -7.01 -3.94 6.58
CA TRP A 241 -6.07 -2.81 6.56
C TRP A 241 -6.43 -1.73 7.57
N ASN A 242 -7.71 -1.51 7.84
CA ASN A 242 -8.18 -0.57 8.85
C ASN A 242 -7.93 -1.04 10.30
N LEU A 243 -7.47 -2.29 10.53
CA LEU A 243 -7.01 -2.72 11.85
C LEU A 243 -5.89 -1.83 12.40
N THR A 244 -5.08 -1.23 11.53
CA THR A 244 -4.02 -0.27 11.93
C THR A 244 -4.58 0.98 12.61
N GLU A 245 -5.85 1.31 12.38
CA GLU A 245 -6.56 2.45 12.97
C GLU A 245 -7.33 2.10 14.25
N SER A 246 -7.32 0.81 14.65
CA SER A 246 -7.88 0.39 15.94
C SER A 246 -7.19 1.13 17.09
N GLU A 247 -7.95 1.46 18.15
CA GLU A 247 -7.44 2.27 19.27
C GLU A 247 -6.14 1.71 19.86
N LEU A 248 -6.04 0.37 19.98
CA LEU A 248 -4.85 -0.29 20.50
C LEU A 248 -3.63 -0.05 19.61
N LEU A 249 -3.71 -0.37 18.30
CA LEU A 249 -2.58 -0.26 17.39
C LEU A 249 -2.22 1.21 17.12
N ALA A 250 -3.21 2.08 16.99
CA ALA A 250 -3.00 3.51 16.85
C ALA A 250 -2.31 4.12 18.08
N SER A 251 -2.66 3.67 19.30
CA SER A 251 -1.99 4.12 20.53
C SER A 251 -0.53 3.69 20.57
N VAL A 252 -0.22 2.43 20.24
CA VAL A 252 1.16 1.93 20.18
C VAL A 252 1.96 2.68 19.12
N ALA A 253 1.41 2.89 17.93
CA ALA A 253 2.05 3.63 16.86
C ALA A 253 2.30 5.10 17.26
N SER A 254 1.34 5.73 17.94
CA SER A 254 1.47 7.11 18.44
C SER A 254 2.54 7.26 19.51
N MET A 255 2.74 6.26 20.38
CA MET A 255 3.83 6.28 21.38
C MET A 255 5.21 6.24 20.72
N ALA A 256 5.36 5.56 19.60
CA ALA A 256 6.61 5.48 18.84
C ALA A 256 6.82 6.68 17.90
N ALA A 257 5.77 7.46 17.63
CA ALA A 257 5.81 8.58 16.70
C ALA A 257 6.47 9.83 17.30
N ALA A 258 6.99 10.69 16.44
CA ALA A 258 7.50 11.99 16.86
C ALA A 258 6.37 12.85 17.46
N GLN A 259 6.69 13.62 18.49
CA GLN A 259 5.76 14.60 19.02
C GLN A 259 5.67 15.78 18.06
N VAL A 260 4.46 16.33 17.89
CA VAL A 260 4.19 17.51 17.05
C VAL A 260 3.38 18.54 17.85
N GLY A 261 3.61 19.82 17.59
CA GLY A 261 2.92 20.93 18.27
C GLY A 261 1.51 21.16 17.74
N VAL A 262 1.27 20.80 16.49
CA VAL A 262 -0.05 20.91 15.84
C VAL A 262 -0.41 19.58 15.20
N CYS A 263 -1.54 19.03 15.61
CA CYS A 263 -2.22 17.90 14.97
C CYS A 263 -3.72 18.20 15.05
N ARG A 264 -4.33 18.59 13.93
CA ARG A 264 -5.74 19.01 13.87
C ARG A 264 -6.47 18.33 12.72
N ALA A 265 -7.58 17.71 13.01
CA ALA A 265 -8.53 17.26 11.98
C ALA A 265 -9.35 18.46 11.52
N LEU A 266 -9.39 18.68 10.22
CA LEU A 266 -10.09 19.78 9.56
C LEU A 266 -11.24 19.24 8.72
N THR A 267 -12.31 20.01 8.64
CA THR A 267 -13.46 19.78 7.76
C THR A 267 -13.68 21.03 6.93
N VAL A 268 -13.43 20.92 5.63
CA VAL A 268 -13.59 22.03 4.70
C VAL A 268 -14.95 21.93 4.02
N PRO A 269 -15.80 22.97 4.08
CA PRO A 269 -17.09 22.96 3.44
C PRO A 269 -16.97 22.91 1.90
N PRO A 270 -18.00 22.37 1.20
CA PRO A 270 -17.99 22.24 -0.26
C PRO A 270 -18.39 23.58 -0.95
N GLU A 271 -17.51 24.54 -0.90
CA GLU A 271 -17.71 25.89 -1.47
C GLU A 271 -16.86 26.04 -2.75
N PRO A 272 -17.34 26.76 -3.78
CA PRO A 272 -16.52 27.08 -4.94
C PRO A 272 -15.27 27.89 -4.55
N LEU A 273 -14.13 27.57 -5.15
CA LEU A 273 -12.87 28.27 -4.90
C LEU A 273 -12.43 29.06 -6.14
N GLU A 274 -12.11 30.33 -5.95
CA GLU A 274 -11.50 31.17 -6.99
C GLU A 274 -9.97 31.14 -6.84
N LEU A 275 -9.27 30.68 -7.87
CA LEU A 275 -7.81 30.66 -7.93
C LEU A 275 -7.31 31.40 -9.18
N PRO A 276 -6.17 32.10 -9.07
CA PRO A 276 -5.51 32.70 -10.23
C PRO A 276 -4.96 31.60 -11.14
N LEU A 277 -5.01 31.86 -12.45
CA LEU A 277 -4.33 31.02 -13.43
C LEU A 277 -2.80 31.18 -13.30
N GLU A 278 -2.07 30.10 -13.51
CA GLU A 278 -0.59 30.13 -13.52
C GLU A 278 -0.05 31.01 -14.64
N ALA A 279 -0.68 30.97 -15.83
CA ALA A 279 -0.25 31.74 -17.02
C ALA A 279 -0.55 33.23 -16.91
N ASP A 280 -1.67 33.60 -16.28
CA ASP A 280 -2.06 35.01 -16.05
C ASP A 280 -2.77 35.14 -14.69
N PRO A 281 -2.05 35.59 -13.64
CA PRO A 281 -2.61 35.73 -12.29
C PRO A 281 -3.78 36.74 -12.16
N LYS A 282 -4.07 37.54 -13.21
CA LYS A 282 -5.23 38.46 -13.25
C LYS A 282 -6.52 37.75 -13.61
N VAL A 283 -6.40 36.59 -14.24
CA VAL A 283 -7.55 35.75 -14.61
C VAL A 283 -7.72 34.68 -13.54
N THR A 284 -8.94 34.47 -13.07
CA THR A 284 -9.27 33.43 -12.09
C THR A 284 -10.03 32.28 -12.74
N VAL A 285 -9.88 31.10 -12.19
CA VAL A 285 -10.66 29.92 -12.48
C VAL A 285 -11.44 29.50 -11.24
N THR A 286 -12.71 29.16 -11.44
CA THR A 286 -13.57 28.63 -10.36
C THR A 286 -13.40 27.12 -10.28
N ILE A 287 -12.98 26.64 -9.12
CA ILE A 287 -12.91 25.21 -8.80
C ILE A 287 -14.19 24.80 -8.09
N ALA A 288 -14.98 23.96 -8.74
CA ALA A 288 -16.20 23.43 -8.15
C ALA A 288 -15.87 22.43 -7.00
N PRO A 289 -16.74 22.33 -5.97
CA PRO A 289 -16.60 21.30 -4.93
C PRO A 289 -16.75 19.90 -5.55
N PRO A 290 -16.21 18.84 -4.86
CA PRO A 290 -16.40 17.45 -5.29
C PRO A 290 -17.89 17.08 -5.28
N VAL A 291 -18.38 16.42 -6.34
CA VAL A 291 -19.82 16.10 -6.47
C VAL A 291 -20.09 14.65 -6.87
N ALA A 292 -19.10 13.92 -7.38
CA ALA A 292 -19.28 12.57 -7.90
C ALA A 292 -19.89 11.63 -6.86
N HIS A 293 -20.84 10.79 -7.29
CA HIS A 293 -21.58 9.77 -6.53
C HIS A 293 -22.43 10.27 -5.36
N THR A 294 -21.87 11.07 -4.46
CA THR A 294 -22.53 11.45 -3.20
C THR A 294 -23.02 12.92 -3.18
N GLY A 295 -22.86 13.64 -4.29
CA GLY A 295 -23.14 15.07 -4.34
C GLY A 295 -22.13 15.94 -3.58
N PRO A 296 -22.38 17.26 -3.44
CA PRO A 296 -21.47 18.15 -2.73
C PRO A 296 -21.33 17.75 -1.26
N GLY A 297 -20.11 17.49 -0.82
CA GLY A 297 -19.80 17.08 0.55
C GLY A 297 -18.53 17.74 1.08
N PRO A 298 -18.37 17.82 2.41
CA PRO A 298 -17.17 18.39 3.01
C PRO A 298 -15.96 17.49 2.75
N VAL A 299 -14.79 18.11 2.57
CA VAL A 299 -13.52 17.39 2.46
C VAL A 299 -12.81 17.37 3.81
N HIS A 300 -12.41 16.19 4.24
CA HIS A 300 -11.74 15.96 5.51
C HIS A 300 -10.22 15.93 5.31
N MET A 301 -9.49 16.53 6.24
CA MET A 301 -8.04 16.65 6.16
C MET A 301 -7.44 16.67 7.57
N ARG A 302 -6.13 16.39 7.66
CA ARG A 302 -5.36 16.48 8.89
C ARG A 302 -4.16 17.40 8.70
N LEU A 303 -4.06 18.43 9.53
CA LEU A 303 -2.91 19.33 9.57
C LEU A 303 -1.92 18.87 10.64
N LEU A 304 -0.66 18.68 10.23
CA LEU A 304 0.45 18.33 11.10
C LEU A 304 1.53 19.41 11.00
N SER A 305 2.02 19.93 12.13
CA SER A 305 3.16 20.82 12.17
C SER A 305 4.00 20.56 13.42
N TYR A 306 5.31 20.44 13.24
CA TYR A 306 6.21 20.18 14.36
C TYR A 306 6.14 21.29 15.41
N GLN A 307 6.12 22.55 14.97
CA GLN A 307 5.98 23.73 15.81
C GLN A 307 4.79 24.55 15.35
N LEU A 308 4.17 25.27 16.28
CA LEU A 308 3.09 26.20 15.97
C LEU A 308 3.62 27.33 15.07
N ARG A 309 2.93 27.62 13.99
CA ARG A 309 3.21 28.71 13.06
C ARG A 309 2.06 29.71 13.01
N GLU A 310 2.38 30.94 12.61
CA GLU A 310 1.38 32.00 12.41
C GLU A 310 0.26 31.52 11.49
N GLY A 311 -1.00 31.79 11.86
CA GLY A 311 -2.20 31.35 11.16
C GLY A 311 -2.78 30.01 11.65
N GLN A 312 -1.95 29.13 12.22
CA GLN A 312 -2.42 27.82 12.71
C GLN A 312 -3.23 27.90 14.01
N ASP A 313 -3.21 29.00 14.71
CA ASP A 313 -4.02 29.28 15.92
C ASP A 313 -5.17 30.25 15.64
N SER A 314 -5.39 30.61 14.37
CA SER A 314 -6.43 31.57 13.98
C SER A 314 -7.84 31.05 14.30
N PRO A 315 -8.80 31.96 14.59
CA PRO A 315 -10.22 31.60 14.74
C PRO A 315 -10.79 30.93 13.49
N ALA A 316 -10.35 31.35 12.29
CA ALA A 316 -10.76 30.78 11.03
C ALA A 316 -10.37 29.28 10.89
N LEU A 317 -9.13 28.92 11.24
CA LEU A 317 -8.73 27.51 11.25
C LEU A 317 -9.45 26.72 12.34
N THR A 318 -9.64 27.35 13.51
CA THR A 318 -10.32 26.71 14.63
C THR A 318 -11.79 26.39 14.30
N ALA A 319 -12.48 27.23 13.52
CA ALA A 319 -13.84 26.97 13.05
C ALA A 319 -13.94 25.75 12.12
N LEU A 320 -12.86 25.42 11.39
CA LEU A 320 -12.77 24.23 10.54
C LEU A 320 -12.35 22.97 11.29
N THR A 321 -11.94 23.10 12.58
CA THR A 321 -11.40 21.97 13.34
C THR A 321 -12.53 21.09 13.86
N ARG A 322 -12.46 19.79 13.57
CA ARG A 322 -13.34 18.76 14.11
C ARG A 322 -12.80 18.26 15.44
N ALA A 323 -13.67 18.14 16.45
CA ALA A 323 -13.32 17.48 17.70
C ALA A 323 -13.13 15.97 17.46
N GLU A 324 -11.89 15.50 17.50
CA GLU A 324 -11.61 14.06 17.60
C GLU A 324 -11.56 13.70 19.09
N GLY A 325 -12.28 12.64 19.50
CA GLY A 325 -12.43 12.20 20.90
C GLY A 325 -11.16 11.71 21.60
N SER A 326 -10.00 12.02 21.07
CA SER A 326 -8.69 11.76 21.68
C SER A 326 -8.28 12.95 22.52
N LEU A 327 -7.69 12.68 23.67
CA LEU A 327 -6.98 13.67 24.51
C LEU A 327 -6.19 14.60 23.58
N GLY A 328 -6.64 15.87 23.51
CA GLY A 328 -6.06 16.87 22.63
C GLY A 328 -4.53 16.90 22.80
N PRO A 329 -3.78 17.27 21.76
CA PRO A 329 -2.33 17.24 21.83
C PRO A 329 -1.88 18.00 23.08
N LEU A 330 -1.16 17.30 23.94
CA LEU A 330 -0.47 17.92 25.06
C LEU A 330 0.31 19.10 24.47
N ARG A 331 -0.07 20.33 24.86
CA ARG A 331 0.58 21.58 24.45
C ARG A 331 2.02 21.56 24.94
N TRP A 332 2.89 20.76 24.31
CA TRP A 332 4.30 20.72 24.68
C TRP A 332 5.06 21.97 24.17
N TRP A 333 4.57 22.59 23.08
CA TRP A 333 5.11 23.85 22.59
C TRP A 333 4.56 25.03 23.40
N ARG A 334 5.45 25.74 24.08
CA ARG A 334 5.14 26.90 24.91
C ARG A 334 5.69 28.21 24.35
N GLY A 335 6.31 28.18 23.16
CA GLY A 335 6.87 29.36 22.50
C GLY A 335 5.85 30.18 21.71
N PRO A 336 6.19 31.39 21.26
CA PRO A 336 5.38 32.13 20.31
C PRO A 336 5.28 31.37 18.98
N PRO A 337 4.23 31.61 18.15
CA PRO A 337 4.15 31.06 16.81
C PRO A 337 5.38 31.43 15.97
N LEU A 338 5.90 30.50 15.19
CA LEU A 338 6.94 30.75 14.22
C LEU A 338 6.37 31.43 12.98
N PRO A 339 7.18 32.16 12.20
CA PRO A 339 6.74 32.70 10.92
C PRO A 339 6.27 31.59 9.97
N PRO A 340 5.43 31.92 8.97
CA PRO A 340 4.94 30.95 8.00
C PRO A 340 6.09 30.27 7.24
N SER A 341 5.96 28.96 7.01
CA SER A 341 6.90 28.20 6.19
C SER A 341 6.79 28.62 4.72
N PRO A 342 7.91 28.76 3.97
CA PRO A 342 7.83 28.98 2.52
C PRO A 342 7.35 27.72 1.76
N ALA A 343 7.33 26.57 2.41
CA ALA A 343 6.93 25.29 1.80
C ALA A 343 5.72 24.69 2.52
N LEU A 344 4.94 23.91 1.75
CA LEU A 344 3.81 23.11 2.20
C LEU A 344 3.91 21.73 1.59
N LEU A 345 3.69 20.69 2.38
CA LEU A 345 3.53 19.32 1.91
C LEU A 345 2.05 18.95 1.96
N VAL A 346 1.47 18.54 0.83
CA VAL A 346 0.14 17.95 0.76
C VAL A 346 0.30 16.45 0.55
N HIS A 347 -0.34 15.64 1.39
CA HIS A 347 -0.19 14.20 1.42
C HIS A 347 -1.51 13.51 1.10
N PHE A 348 -1.44 12.47 0.27
CA PHE A 348 -2.54 11.55 -0.02
C PHE A 348 -2.13 10.15 0.42
N HIS A 349 -2.96 9.52 1.25
CA HIS A 349 -2.63 8.22 1.84
C HIS A 349 -2.79 7.06 0.84
N GLY A 350 -2.12 5.92 1.10
CA GLY A 350 -2.32 4.66 0.41
C GLY A 350 -3.57 3.93 0.88
N GLY A 351 -3.69 2.63 0.54
CA GLY A 351 -4.80 1.77 0.96
C GLY A 351 -5.68 1.29 -0.19
N GLY A 352 -5.14 1.24 -1.42
CA GLY A 352 -5.82 0.65 -2.59
C GLY A 352 -7.08 1.39 -3.02
N PHE A 353 -7.27 2.64 -2.65
CA PHE A 353 -8.49 3.46 -2.79
C PHE A 353 -9.68 2.98 -1.96
N VAL A 354 -9.55 1.89 -1.20
CA VAL A 354 -10.66 1.24 -0.48
C VAL A 354 -10.53 1.32 1.05
N ALA A 355 -9.34 1.61 1.57
CA ALA A 355 -9.07 1.55 3.00
C ALA A 355 -8.13 2.66 3.48
N GLN A 356 -7.99 2.78 4.81
CA GLN A 356 -7.12 3.69 5.52
C GLN A 356 -7.55 5.16 5.47
N THR A 357 -6.86 5.99 6.25
CA THR A 357 -7.07 7.44 6.34
C THR A 357 -5.73 8.13 6.65
N SER A 358 -5.72 9.45 6.78
CA SER A 358 -4.58 10.23 7.27
C SER A 358 -4.07 9.76 8.63
N ARG A 359 -4.95 9.12 9.43
CA ARG A 359 -4.64 8.66 10.79
C ARG A 359 -3.68 7.48 10.78
N SER A 360 -3.84 6.53 9.88
CA SER A 360 -2.93 5.37 9.74
C SER A 360 -1.53 5.79 9.29
N HIS A 361 -1.41 6.91 8.57
CA HIS A 361 -0.16 7.46 8.05
C HIS A 361 0.49 8.51 8.96
N GLU A 362 -0.25 9.01 9.94
CA GLU A 362 0.19 10.04 10.89
C GLU A 362 1.52 9.71 11.60
N PRO A 363 1.80 8.46 12.03
CA PRO A 363 3.02 8.16 12.77
C PRO A 363 4.31 8.53 12.03
N TYR A 364 4.43 8.27 10.74
CA TYR A 364 5.61 8.66 9.99
C TYR A 364 5.55 10.10 9.49
N LEU A 365 4.36 10.64 9.21
CA LEU A 365 4.18 12.04 8.81
C LEU A 365 4.59 13.01 9.93
N ARG A 366 4.37 12.66 11.20
CA ARG A 366 4.90 13.42 12.34
C ARG A 366 6.44 13.50 12.33
N GLY A 367 7.11 12.40 11.96
CA GLY A 367 8.55 12.38 11.73
C GLY A 367 8.97 13.33 10.62
N TRP A 368 8.27 13.28 9.48
CA TRP A 368 8.53 14.19 8.36
C TRP A 368 8.29 15.66 8.73
N ALA A 369 7.20 15.97 9.44
CA ALA A 369 6.93 17.35 9.88
C ALA A 369 8.06 17.89 10.77
N ARG A 370 8.63 17.05 11.65
CA ARG A 370 9.78 17.39 12.49
C ARG A 370 11.05 17.59 11.67
N ASP A 371 11.39 16.63 10.82
CA ASP A 371 12.70 16.57 10.14
C ASP A 371 12.80 17.60 9.01
N LEU A 372 11.69 17.91 8.35
CA LEU A 372 11.59 18.92 7.30
C LEU A 372 11.31 20.33 7.85
N GLY A 373 10.71 20.43 9.02
CA GLY A 373 10.23 21.70 9.56
C GLY A 373 9.14 22.36 8.71
N VAL A 374 8.35 21.58 7.97
CA VAL A 374 7.31 22.03 7.02
C VAL A 374 5.95 21.55 7.50
N PRO A 375 4.88 22.39 7.43
CA PRO A 375 3.53 21.92 7.66
C PRO A 375 3.11 20.86 6.63
N ILE A 376 2.37 19.86 7.09
CA ILE A 376 1.85 18.77 6.26
C ILE A 376 0.33 18.79 6.36
N LEU A 377 -0.35 18.80 5.20
CA LEU A 377 -1.78 18.62 5.08
C LEU A 377 -2.05 17.24 4.49
N SER A 378 -2.56 16.29 5.26
CA SER A 378 -2.93 14.95 4.81
C SER A 378 -4.44 14.90 4.56
N VAL A 379 -4.85 14.39 3.40
CA VAL A 379 -6.24 14.39 2.93
C VAL A 379 -6.88 13.04 3.22
N ASP A 380 -8.07 13.05 3.82
CA ASP A 380 -8.94 11.90 4.02
C ASP A 380 -9.96 11.88 2.88
N TYR A 381 -9.58 11.36 1.72
CA TYR A 381 -10.45 11.26 0.55
C TYR A 381 -11.45 10.11 0.69
N ALA A 382 -12.60 10.24 0.02
CA ALA A 382 -13.66 9.23 0.01
C ALA A 382 -13.18 7.94 -0.65
N LEU A 383 -13.58 6.80 -0.09
CA LEU A 383 -13.09 5.47 -0.44
C LEU A 383 -14.12 4.69 -1.26
N ALA A 384 -13.63 3.84 -2.14
CA ALA A 384 -14.41 2.84 -2.82
C ALA A 384 -14.69 1.63 -1.87
N PRO A 385 -15.73 0.81 -2.15
CA PRO A 385 -16.68 0.92 -3.27
C PRO A 385 -17.74 2.03 -3.09
N GLU A 386 -17.91 2.60 -1.91
CA GLU A 386 -18.98 3.55 -1.57
C GLU A 386 -18.87 4.86 -2.37
N ALA A 387 -17.66 5.23 -2.79
CA ALA A 387 -17.39 6.39 -3.63
C ALA A 387 -16.30 6.05 -4.66
N PRO A 388 -16.66 5.38 -5.75
CA PRO A 388 -15.71 4.99 -6.78
C PRO A 388 -15.09 6.19 -7.52
N PHE A 389 -14.27 5.95 -8.52
CA PHE A 389 -13.74 6.98 -9.39
C PHE A 389 -14.88 7.81 -10.04
N PRO A 390 -14.81 9.16 -10.09
CA PRO A 390 -13.61 9.99 -9.80
C PRO A 390 -13.58 10.65 -8.41
N ARG A 391 -14.43 10.26 -7.46
CA ARG A 391 -14.64 11.00 -6.20
C ARG A 391 -13.34 11.30 -5.46
N ALA A 392 -12.50 10.31 -5.22
CA ALA A 392 -11.22 10.49 -4.53
C ALA A 392 -10.31 11.53 -5.22
N LEU A 393 -10.26 11.52 -6.55
CA LEU A 393 -9.50 12.50 -7.33
C LEU A 393 -10.08 13.91 -7.21
N GLU A 394 -11.41 14.04 -7.24
CA GLU A 394 -12.07 15.34 -7.07
C GLU A 394 -11.74 15.94 -5.70
N GLU A 395 -11.82 15.15 -4.63
CA GLU A 395 -11.52 15.61 -3.27
C GLU A 395 -10.05 15.95 -3.07
N CYS A 396 -9.12 15.14 -3.59
CA CYS A 396 -7.69 15.43 -3.53
C CYS A 396 -7.33 16.70 -4.31
N PHE A 397 -7.93 16.89 -5.49
CA PHE A 397 -7.71 18.10 -6.29
C PHE A 397 -8.31 19.34 -5.62
N TYR A 398 -9.51 19.23 -5.08
CA TYR A 398 -10.15 20.31 -4.32
C TYR A 398 -9.34 20.68 -3.07
N ALA A 399 -8.87 19.69 -2.31
CA ALA A 399 -8.01 19.90 -1.14
C ALA A 399 -6.70 20.61 -1.50
N TYR A 400 -6.09 20.23 -2.62
CA TYR A 400 -4.90 20.91 -3.15
C TYR A 400 -5.17 22.37 -3.47
N CYS A 401 -6.26 22.65 -4.20
CA CYS A 401 -6.70 24.01 -4.55
C CYS A 401 -7.03 24.84 -3.29
N TRP A 402 -7.72 24.24 -2.32
CA TRP A 402 -8.02 24.87 -1.05
C TRP A 402 -6.74 25.21 -0.26
N ALA A 403 -5.79 24.29 -0.25
CA ALA A 403 -4.49 24.51 0.40
C ALA A 403 -3.69 25.67 -0.22
N LEU A 404 -3.74 25.83 -1.54
CA LEU A 404 -3.15 26.98 -2.22
C LEU A 404 -3.81 28.30 -1.81
N ARG A 405 -5.14 28.31 -1.76
CA ARG A 405 -5.94 29.52 -1.45
C ARG A 405 -5.82 29.93 0.00
N HIS A 406 -5.73 28.96 0.92
CA HIS A 406 -5.76 29.17 2.37
C HIS A 406 -4.46 28.77 3.06
N CYS A 407 -3.34 28.81 2.36
CA CYS A 407 -2.02 28.42 2.88
C CYS A 407 -1.64 29.16 4.15
N HIS A 408 -2.06 30.43 4.32
CA HIS A 408 -1.84 31.22 5.52
C HIS A 408 -2.46 30.59 6.79
N LEU A 409 -3.61 29.89 6.67
CA LEU A 409 -4.20 29.15 7.79
C LEU A 409 -3.40 27.90 8.15
N LEU A 410 -2.65 27.37 7.18
CA LEU A 410 -1.82 26.18 7.35
C LEU A 410 -0.41 26.52 7.90
N GLY A 411 -0.14 27.79 8.20
CA GLY A 411 1.19 28.24 8.63
C GLY A 411 2.23 28.18 7.52
N SER A 412 1.81 28.45 6.28
CA SER A 412 2.67 28.44 5.09
C SER A 412 2.36 29.62 4.16
N THR A 413 3.35 30.07 3.40
CA THR A 413 3.16 30.96 2.26
C THR A 413 2.96 30.19 0.94
N ALA A 414 3.10 28.87 0.99
CA ALA A 414 3.01 27.96 -0.14
C ALA A 414 3.83 28.41 -1.37
N GLN A 415 4.96 29.07 -1.19
CA GLN A 415 5.88 29.40 -2.30
C GLN A 415 6.34 28.13 -3.00
N ARG A 416 6.53 27.05 -2.26
CA ARG A 416 6.84 25.71 -2.76
C ARG A 416 5.82 24.72 -2.20
N VAL A 417 5.15 23.98 -3.08
CA VAL A 417 4.22 22.93 -2.68
C VAL A 417 4.69 21.61 -3.27
N CYS A 418 4.81 20.62 -2.41
CA CYS A 418 5.12 19.26 -2.79
C CYS A 418 3.92 18.36 -2.50
N LEU A 419 3.56 17.48 -3.43
CA LEU A 419 2.63 16.39 -3.14
C LEU A 419 3.41 15.14 -2.78
N ALA A 420 2.94 14.42 -1.78
CA ALA A 420 3.52 13.13 -1.38
C ALA A 420 2.43 12.10 -1.19
N GLY A 421 2.71 10.86 -1.58
CA GLY A 421 1.77 9.76 -1.41
C GLY A 421 2.37 8.42 -1.80
N ASP A 422 1.82 7.36 -1.25
CA ASP A 422 2.21 5.98 -1.49
C ASP A 422 1.06 5.19 -2.13
N SER A 423 1.37 4.21 -2.99
CA SER A 423 0.39 3.33 -3.62
C SER A 423 -0.73 4.09 -4.33
N ALA A 424 -1.99 3.95 -3.90
CA ALA A 424 -3.15 4.73 -4.37
C ALA A 424 -2.93 6.24 -4.22
N GLY A 425 -2.38 6.69 -3.08
CA GLY A 425 -2.05 8.09 -2.86
C GLY A 425 -0.98 8.61 -3.82
N GLY A 426 -0.02 7.76 -4.22
CA GLY A 426 0.94 8.08 -5.25
C GLY A 426 0.30 8.30 -6.63
N ASN A 427 -0.70 7.49 -6.98
CA ASN A 427 -1.53 7.71 -8.18
C ASN A 427 -2.25 9.06 -8.10
N LEU A 428 -2.90 9.36 -6.96
CA LEU A 428 -3.63 10.62 -6.77
C LEU A 428 -2.70 11.84 -6.84
N CYS A 429 -1.45 11.76 -6.35
CA CYS A 429 -0.46 12.83 -6.53
C CYS A 429 -0.19 13.14 -8.00
N LEU A 430 0.00 12.09 -8.82
CA LEU A 430 0.22 12.24 -10.26
C LEU A 430 -1.03 12.82 -10.96
N ALA A 431 -2.20 12.28 -10.64
CA ALA A 431 -3.46 12.70 -11.23
C ALA A 431 -3.82 14.15 -10.88
N VAL A 432 -3.61 14.57 -9.63
CA VAL A 432 -3.81 15.95 -9.18
C VAL A 432 -2.85 16.91 -9.88
N ALA A 433 -1.57 16.53 -10.03
CA ALA A 433 -0.60 17.37 -10.75
C ALA A 433 -0.97 17.56 -12.22
N LEU A 434 -1.41 16.50 -12.91
CA LEU A 434 -1.89 16.55 -14.28
C LEU A 434 -3.16 17.41 -14.40
N ARG A 435 -4.12 17.25 -13.48
CA ARG A 435 -5.35 18.04 -13.47
C ARG A 435 -5.09 19.52 -13.20
N ALA A 436 -4.16 19.84 -12.29
CA ALA A 436 -3.76 21.23 -12.03
C ALA A 436 -3.23 21.90 -13.31
N GLY A 437 -2.34 21.22 -14.05
CA GLY A 437 -1.86 21.71 -15.34
C GLY A 437 -2.97 21.87 -16.39
N ALA A 438 -3.88 20.90 -16.49
CA ALA A 438 -4.98 20.94 -17.45
C ALA A 438 -6.00 22.06 -17.17
N VAL A 439 -6.26 22.37 -15.89
CA VAL A 439 -7.17 23.46 -15.48
C VAL A 439 -6.47 24.82 -15.47
N GLY A 440 -5.14 24.85 -15.56
CA GLY A 440 -4.34 26.07 -15.51
C GLY A 440 -4.09 26.61 -14.11
N VAL A 441 -4.34 25.83 -13.07
CA VAL A 441 -3.96 26.14 -11.69
C VAL A 441 -2.48 25.83 -11.51
N ARG A 442 -1.79 26.62 -10.68
CA ARG A 442 -0.38 26.41 -10.36
C ARG A 442 -0.10 24.94 -9.98
N PRO A 443 0.76 24.22 -10.75
CA PRO A 443 1.10 22.83 -10.43
C PRO A 443 2.02 22.75 -9.22
N PRO A 444 2.12 21.58 -8.55
CA PRO A 444 3.09 21.37 -7.49
C PRO A 444 4.52 21.42 -8.04
N GLN A 445 5.46 21.98 -7.25
CA GLN A 445 6.87 22.07 -7.63
C GLN A 445 7.62 20.75 -7.47
N GLY A 446 7.04 19.78 -6.79
CA GLY A 446 7.64 18.45 -6.60
C GLY A 446 6.62 17.40 -6.26
N LEU A 447 6.94 16.17 -6.64
CA LEU A 447 6.16 14.98 -6.33
C LEU A 447 7.06 13.96 -5.63
N VAL A 448 6.60 13.39 -4.52
CA VAL A 448 7.20 12.23 -3.86
C VAL A 448 6.18 11.10 -3.91
N VAL A 449 6.34 10.22 -4.87
CA VAL A 449 5.42 9.10 -5.11
C VAL A 449 6.13 7.78 -4.83
N ALA A 450 5.65 7.05 -3.82
CA ALA A 450 6.20 5.77 -3.43
C ALA A 450 5.33 4.66 -4.05
N TYR A 451 5.96 3.75 -4.82
CA TYR A 451 5.31 2.62 -5.49
C TYR A 451 3.89 2.92 -6.04
N PRO A 452 3.72 3.98 -6.85
CA PRO A 452 2.41 4.43 -7.28
C PRO A 452 1.73 3.40 -8.20
N VAL A 453 0.41 3.33 -8.13
CA VAL A 453 -0.41 2.57 -9.09
C VAL A 453 -0.53 3.41 -10.37
N THR A 454 0.41 3.28 -11.29
CA THR A 454 0.46 4.08 -12.53
C THR A 454 -0.33 3.45 -13.67
N LEU A 455 -0.59 2.14 -13.62
CA LEU A 455 -1.39 1.43 -14.59
C LEU A 455 -2.55 0.73 -13.89
N VAL A 456 -3.76 1.24 -14.11
CA VAL A 456 -5.00 0.68 -13.55
C VAL A 456 -5.56 -0.49 -14.37
N GLN A 457 -4.99 -0.78 -15.54
CA GLN A 457 -5.35 -1.95 -16.35
C GLN A 457 -4.69 -3.22 -15.84
N ALA A 458 -5.38 -4.35 -15.94
CA ALA A 458 -4.84 -5.67 -15.59
C ALA A 458 -3.91 -6.25 -16.68
N ALA A 459 -3.02 -5.45 -17.24
CA ALA A 459 -2.04 -5.91 -18.24
C ALA A 459 -0.88 -6.65 -17.57
N PRO A 460 -0.44 -7.82 -18.09
CA PRO A 460 0.71 -8.52 -17.54
C PRO A 460 1.99 -7.76 -17.81
N SER A 461 2.86 -7.74 -16.80
CA SER A 461 4.21 -7.18 -16.90
C SER A 461 5.16 -8.03 -16.06
N PRO A 462 6.47 -7.96 -16.29
CA PRO A 462 7.43 -8.73 -15.50
C PRO A 462 7.38 -8.38 -14.00
N SER A 463 7.02 -7.15 -13.63
CA SER A 463 6.81 -6.76 -12.23
C SER A 463 5.55 -7.39 -11.64
N ARG A 464 4.44 -7.43 -12.40
CA ARG A 464 3.20 -8.06 -11.94
C ARG A 464 3.31 -9.58 -11.82
N LEU A 465 4.16 -10.23 -12.60
CA LEU A 465 4.47 -11.64 -12.38
C LEU A 465 5.04 -11.90 -10.98
N LEU A 466 5.80 -10.95 -10.41
CA LEU A 466 6.34 -11.05 -9.06
C LEU A 466 5.30 -10.92 -7.94
N SER A 467 4.11 -10.38 -8.23
CA SER A 467 3.02 -10.29 -7.25
C SER A 467 2.53 -11.68 -6.78
N LEU A 468 2.88 -12.77 -7.50
CA LEU A 468 2.63 -14.14 -7.04
C LEU A 468 3.27 -14.45 -5.67
N LEU A 469 4.37 -13.80 -5.35
CA LEU A 469 5.11 -13.99 -4.09
C LEU A 469 5.12 -12.73 -3.21
N ASP A 470 4.24 -11.77 -3.51
CA ASP A 470 4.11 -10.57 -2.69
C ASP A 470 3.22 -10.86 -1.47
N PRO A 471 3.77 -10.79 -0.23
CA PRO A 471 2.98 -11.10 0.96
C PRO A 471 2.08 -9.94 1.43
N LEU A 472 2.18 -8.77 0.79
CA LEU A 472 1.43 -7.57 1.19
C LEU A 472 0.32 -7.24 0.20
N LEU A 473 0.58 -7.38 -1.11
CA LEU A 473 -0.35 -7.04 -2.17
C LEU A 473 -0.28 -8.07 -3.32
N PRO A 474 -0.85 -9.27 -3.16
CA PRO A 474 -1.04 -10.21 -4.26
C PRO A 474 -1.86 -9.60 -5.39
N LEU A 475 -1.67 -10.10 -6.62
CA LEU A 475 -2.34 -9.53 -7.80
C LEU A 475 -3.87 -9.56 -7.70
N SER A 476 -4.45 -10.63 -7.14
CA SER A 476 -5.89 -10.75 -6.92
C SER A 476 -6.45 -9.61 -6.05
N VAL A 477 -5.74 -9.28 -4.97
CA VAL A 477 -6.11 -8.18 -4.08
C VAL A 477 -6.02 -6.83 -4.79
N LEU A 478 -4.95 -6.62 -5.57
CA LEU A 478 -4.81 -5.40 -6.37
C LEU A 478 -5.98 -5.28 -7.37
N CYS A 479 -6.33 -6.38 -8.05
CA CYS A 479 -7.44 -6.38 -9.00
C CYS A 479 -8.80 -6.10 -8.34
N ALA A 480 -9.08 -6.69 -7.17
CA ALA A 480 -10.30 -6.39 -6.41
C ALA A 480 -10.38 -4.90 -6.01
N CYS A 481 -9.29 -4.32 -5.50
CA CYS A 481 -9.25 -2.90 -5.16
C CYS A 481 -9.46 -1.99 -6.39
N LEU A 482 -8.88 -2.34 -7.55
CA LEU A 482 -9.05 -1.57 -8.78
C LEU A 482 -10.46 -1.72 -9.36
N GLY A 483 -11.09 -2.90 -9.23
CA GLY A 483 -12.48 -3.14 -9.59
C GLY A 483 -13.43 -2.25 -8.78
N ALA A 484 -13.31 -2.29 -7.46
CA ALA A 484 -14.08 -1.42 -6.57
C ALA A 484 -13.87 0.07 -6.87
N TYR A 485 -12.62 0.49 -7.14
CA TYR A 485 -12.33 1.88 -7.49
C TYR A 485 -12.91 2.29 -8.85
N ALA A 486 -13.01 1.35 -9.81
CA ALA A 486 -13.64 1.59 -11.11
C ALA A 486 -15.17 1.59 -11.06
N GLY A 487 -15.78 1.10 -9.98
CA GLY A 487 -17.24 0.97 -9.85
C GLY A 487 -17.83 -0.24 -10.59
N THR A 488 -17.00 -1.22 -10.96
CA THR A 488 -17.46 -2.38 -11.75
C THR A 488 -18.17 -3.46 -10.90
N GLU A 489 -18.06 -3.37 -9.59
CA GLU A 489 -18.73 -4.32 -8.67
C GLU A 489 -20.26 -4.09 -8.59
N GLU A 490 -20.70 -2.83 -8.70
CA GLU A 490 -22.12 -2.48 -8.65
C GLU A 490 -22.86 -2.95 -9.91
N GLU A 491 -22.23 -2.85 -11.10
CA GLU A 491 -22.81 -3.32 -12.36
C GLU A 491 -23.02 -4.86 -12.37
N GLU A 492 -22.13 -5.62 -11.71
CA GLU A 492 -22.27 -7.08 -11.60
C GLU A 492 -23.35 -7.49 -10.58
N GLU A 493 -23.62 -6.69 -9.57
CA GLU A 493 -24.71 -6.94 -8.61
C GLU A 493 -26.07 -6.56 -9.21
N GLU A 494 -26.17 -5.44 -9.93
CA GLU A 494 -27.39 -5.04 -10.65
C GLU A 494 -27.75 -6.05 -11.78
N GLU A 495 -26.76 -6.51 -12.57
CA GLU A 495 -26.99 -7.56 -13.58
C GLU A 495 -27.48 -8.89 -12.95
N LYS A 496 -27.00 -9.24 -11.74
CA LYS A 496 -27.44 -10.45 -11.02
C LYS A 496 -28.83 -10.29 -10.41
N GLU A 497 -29.23 -9.09 -9.99
CA GLU A 497 -30.58 -8.81 -9.50
C GLU A 497 -31.59 -8.79 -10.65
N GLU A 498 -31.26 -8.24 -11.82
CA GLU A 498 -32.12 -8.27 -13.01
C GLU A 498 -32.28 -9.69 -13.61
N GLU A 499 -31.23 -10.54 -13.59
CA GLU A 499 -31.31 -11.94 -13.98
C GLU A 499 -32.07 -12.82 -12.96
N GLY A 500 -32.15 -12.38 -11.68
CA GLY A 500 -32.76 -13.14 -10.57
C GLY A 500 -34.28 -13.15 -10.50
N GLU A 501 -34.98 -12.25 -11.21
CA GLU A 501 -36.44 -12.25 -11.28
C GLU A 501 -37.05 -13.34 -12.21
N GLY A 502 -36.19 -14.10 -12.88
CA GLY A 502 -36.61 -15.20 -13.79
C GLY A 502 -35.87 -16.51 -13.56
N LYS A 503 -36.42 -17.38 -12.68
CA LYS A 503 -36.19 -18.85 -12.60
C LYS A 503 -34.98 -19.39 -11.80
N THR A 504 -35.33 -20.29 -10.86
CA THR A 504 -34.63 -21.49 -10.33
C THR A 504 -33.17 -21.36 -9.89
N ALA A 505 -32.91 -21.87 -8.69
CA ALA A 505 -31.65 -21.84 -7.94
C ALA A 505 -30.38 -21.89 -8.82
N PRO A 506 -29.46 -20.96 -8.62
CA PRO A 506 -28.20 -20.89 -9.38
C PRO A 506 -27.21 -21.98 -8.92
N PRO A 507 -26.33 -22.46 -9.83
CA PRO A 507 -25.16 -23.22 -9.44
C PRO A 507 -24.20 -22.37 -8.59
N PRO A 508 -23.31 -22.99 -7.79
CA PRO A 508 -22.37 -22.25 -6.94
C PRO A 508 -21.50 -21.29 -7.77
N PRO A 509 -21.16 -20.11 -7.24
CA PRO A 509 -20.45 -19.09 -7.99
C PRO A 509 -19.10 -19.60 -8.50
N GLU A 510 -18.92 -19.51 -9.81
CA GLU A 510 -17.61 -19.72 -10.42
C GLU A 510 -16.64 -18.63 -9.93
N PRO A 511 -15.37 -18.96 -9.68
CA PRO A 511 -14.38 -17.96 -9.29
C PRO A 511 -14.26 -16.89 -10.38
N LEU A 512 -14.29 -15.63 -9.97
CA LEU A 512 -14.16 -14.43 -10.82
C LEU A 512 -13.08 -14.63 -11.88
N SER A 513 -13.49 -14.74 -13.14
CA SER A 513 -12.56 -14.89 -14.25
C SER A 513 -11.78 -13.60 -14.44
N PRO A 514 -10.42 -13.63 -14.37
CA PRO A 514 -9.60 -12.46 -14.65
C PRO A 514 -9.87 -11.80 -16.01
N LEU A 515 -10.54 -12.54 -16.90
CA LEU A 515 -10.92 -12.09 -18.25
C LEU A 515 -12.14 -11.16 -18.28
N ARG A 516 -13.09 -11.31 -17.35
CA ARG A 516 -14.21 -10.36 -17.19
C ARG A 516 -13.68 -9.03 -16.64
N LEU A 517 -12.91 -9.09 -15.56
CA LEU A 517 -12.26 -7.92 -14.97
C LEU A 517 -11.42 -7.12 -15.98
N LEU A 518 -10.78 -7.80 -16.95
CA LEU A 518 -10.02 -7.16 -18.02
C LEU A 518 -10.88 -6.35 -18.99
N ARG A 519 -12.10 -6.82 -19.30
CA ARG A 519 -13.00 -6.14 -20.21
C ARG A 519 -13.51 -4.84 -19.60
N ASP A 520 -13.87 -4.88 -18.33
CA ASP A 520 -14.54 -3.80 -17.60
C ASP A 520 -13.55 -2.69 -17.24
N LEU A 521 -12.32 -3.04 -16.82
CA LEU A 521 -11.22 -2.09 -16.63
C LEU A 521 -10.79 -1.40 -17.93
N ARG A 522 -10.96 -2.04 -19.10
CA ARG A 522 -10.67 -1.44 -20.40
C ARG A 522 -11.70 -0.38 -20.79
N GLN A 523 -12.98 -0.60 -20.49
CA GLN A 523 -14.04 0.38 -20.76
C GLN A 523 -13.91 1.59 -19.83
N GLY A 524 -13.65 1.38 -18.54
CA GLY A 524 -13.43 2.45 -17.57
C GLY A 524 -12.21 3.31 -17.89
N ALA A 525 -11.09 2.71 -18.32
CA ALA A 525 -9.88 3.45 -18.69
C ALA A 525 -10.04 4.29 -19.98
N ALA A 526 -10.80 3.79 -20.96
CA ALA A 526 -11.09 4.54 -22.19
C ALA A 526 -12.01 5.74 -21.91
N ALA A 527 -12.99 5.59 -21.03
CA ALA A 527 -13.85 6.68 -20.58
C ALA A 527 -13.05 7.73 -19.77
N TRP A 528 -12.08 7.28 -18.97
CA TRP A 528 -11.20 8.15 -18.18
C TRP A 528 -10.29 9.01 -19.05
N LEU A 529 -9.63 8.43 -20.06
CA LEU A 529 -8.81 9.18 -21.02
C LEU A 529 -9.66 10.17 -21.86
N GLY A 530 -10.86 9.77 -22.26
CA GLY A 530 -11.81 10.65 -22.96
C GLY A 530 -12.25 11.82 -22.10
N GLY A 531 -12.50 11.62 -20.81
CA GLY A 531 -12.88 12.66 -19.86
C GLY A 531 -11.74 13.63 -19.50
N LEU A 532 -10.48 13.16 -19.49
CA LEU A 532 -9.30 14.02 -19.27
C LEU A 532 -8.98 14.92 -20.46
N LEU A 533 -9.32 14.48 -21.68
CA LEU A 533 -9.06 15.23 -22.92
C LEU A 533 -10.22 16.16 -23.34
N GLN A 534 -11.42 15.96 -22.77
CA GLN A 534 -12.57 16.83 -22.97
C GLN A 534 -12.65 17.81 -21.80
N GLY A 535 -12.22 19.05 -22.03
CA GLY A 535 -12.46 20.17 -21.11
C GLY A 535 -13.97 20.38 -20.85
N PRO A 536 -14.33 21.12 -19.78
CA PRO A 536 -15.73 21.34 -19.43
C PRO A 536 -16.53 21.88 -20.61
N PRO A 537 -17.80 21.44 -20.82
CA PRO A 537 -18.62 21.91 -21.91
C PRO A 537 -18.84 23.43 -21.78
N PRO A 538 -18.80 24.19 -22.87
CA PRO A 538 -19.02 25.63 -22.83
C PRO A 538 -20.42 25.93 -22.30
N PRO A 539 -20.60 27.03 -21.53
CA PRO A 539 -21.87 27.37 -20.95
C PRO A 539 -22.91 27.58 -22.07
N ALA A 540 -24.09 26.97 -21.90
CA ALA A 540 -25.20 27.07 -22.81
C ALA A 540 -25.60 28.57 -22.98
N ARG A 541 -25.47 29.10 -24.18
CA ARG A 541 -26.00 30.41 -24.54
C ARG A 541 -27.52 30.39 -24.41
N ALA A 542 -28.06 31.22 -23.53
CA ALA A 542 -29.48 31.56 -23.48
C ALA A 542 -29.87 32.20 -24.79
N GLY A 543 -30.55 31.46 -25.64
CA GLY A 543 -31.23 31.96 -26.84
C GLY A 543 -32.70 32.24 -26.51
N ALA A 544 -33.08 33.51 -26.53
CA ALA A 544 -34.45 33.96 -26.55
C ALA A 544 -35.06 33.67 -27.93
N ASP A 545 -36.28 33.12 -27.91
CA ASP A 545 -37.44 33.37 -28.81
C ASP A 545 -38.45 32.22 -28.58
N GLY A 546 -39.61 32.44 -28.24
CA GLY A 546 -40.78 33.18 -28.56
C GLY A 546 -41.83 32.30 -29.30
N ARG A 547 -43.08 32.25 -28.72
CA ARG A 547 -44.37 31.76 -29.27
C ARG A 547 -44.64 30.25 -29.08
N GLY A 548 -45.59 29.82 -28.18
CA GLY A 548 -47.00 30.16 -28.21
C GLY A 548 -47.85 28.92 -28.52
N ARG A 549 -48.64 28.39 -27.54
CA ARG A 549 -50.07 27.97 -27.63
C ARG A 549 -50.42 26.96 -26.53
N LYS A 550 -51.21 27.42 -25.58
CA LYS A 550 -52.63 27.16 -25.27
C LYS A 550 -53.03 25.72 -24.97
N GLY A 551 -53.62 25.59 -23.76
CA GLY A 551 -54.63 24.63 -23.35
C GLY A 551 -54.14 23.77 -22.18
N GLY A 552 -54.70 23.79 -21.07
CA GLY A 552 -55.97 24.09 -20.48
C GLY A 552 -56.21 23.17 -19.29
N ALA A 553 -56.70 23.77 -18.21
CA ALA A 553 -57.41 23.14 -17.11
C ALA A 553 -56.64 22.75 -15.82
N ALA A 554 -56.92 23.60 -14.83
CA ALA A 554 -56.80 23.38 -13.41
C ALA A 554 -58.06 22.63 -12.89
N PRO A 555 -58.32 22.51 -11.58
CA PRO A 555 -57.49 22.36 -10.39
C PRO A 555 -58.03 21.24 -9.42
N GLY A 556 -57.31 20.91 -8.39
CA GLY A 556 -57.83 20.14 -7.25
C GLY A 556 -57.06 20.44 -5.99
N GLN A 557 -57.76 21.03 -5.05
CA GLN A 557 -57.35 21.43 -3.71
C GLN A 557 -57.25 20.23 -2.73
N PRO A 558 -56.60 20.43 -1.53
CA PRO A 558 -56.38 19.39 -0.52
C PRO A 558 -57.44 19.39 0.59
N PRO A 559 -57.46 18.45 1.46
CA PRO A 559 -57.96 18.65 2.82
C PRO A 559 -57.06 18.11 3.93
N PRO A 560 -57.44 18.29 5.18
CA PRO A 560 -56.65 18.94 6.22
C PRO A 560 -56.29 18.06 7.41
N GLY A 561 -55.34 18.55 8.19
CA GLY A 561 -55.31 18.64 9.65
C GLY A 561 -55.50 17.39 10.52
N GLY A 562 -54.53 17.16 11.38
CA GLY A 562 -54.64 16.28 12.53
C GLY A 562 -53.60 16.62 13.60
N GLN A 563 -54.10 17.08 14.69
CA GLN A 563 -53.51 17.68 15.87
C GLN A 563 -52.61 16.73 16.67
N GLY A 564 -51.60 17.31 17.32
CA GLY A 564 -50.85 16.66 18.39
C GLY A 564 -51.56 16.71 19.73
N PRO A 565 -51.05 16.11 20.73
CA PRO A 565 -51.05 16.68 22.06
C PRO A 565 -49.73 16.57 22.85
N PRO A 566 -49.70 17.17 24.05
CA PRO A 566 -48.53 17.89 24.57
C PRO A 566 -47.74 17.13 25.66
N PRO A 567 -46.75 17.77 26.30
CA PRO A 567 -45.76 17.09 27.12
C PRO A 567 -46.15 16.96 28.59
N ARG A 568 -45.62 15.95 29.28
CA ARG A 568 -45.72 15.85 30.75
C ARG A 568 -44.36 15.99 31.44
N ARG A 569 -44.35 16.92 32.39
CA ARG A 569 -43.36 17.21 33.44
C ARG A 569 -43.37 16.16 34.56
N GLY A 570 -42.28 16.09 35.28
CA GLY A 570 -42.24 15.63 36.67
C GLY A 570 -40.85 15.09 37.06
N ARG A 571 -40.03 15.85 37.70
CA ARG A 571 -39.73 16.06 39.14
C ARG A 571 -39.01 14.88 39.81
N GLY A 572 -37.85 15.22 40.41
CA GLY A 572 -37.43 14.52 41.63
C GLY A 572 -35.94 14.53 41.92
N ARG A 573 -35.47 15.57 42.53
CA ARG A 573 -34.39 15.74 43.50
C ARG A 573 -33.93 14.47 44.25
N ARG A 574 -32.63 14.30 44.50
CA ARG A 574 -32.01 14.38 45.83
C ARG A 574 -30.47 14.38 45.82
N ARG A 575 -29.98 15.25 46.66
CA ARG A 575 -28.57 15.47 47.10
C ARG A 575 -28.15 14.39 48.10
N THR A 576 -26.83 14.18 48.17
CA THR A 576 -25.95 14.10 49.38
C THR A 576 -24.51 13.92 48.93
N ARG A 577 -23.64 14.81 49.13
CA ARG A 577 -22.79 15.29 50.25
C ARG A 577 -21.69 14.27 50.62
N THR A 578 -20.43 14.70 50.26
CA THR A 578 -19.19 14.83 51.03
C THR A 578 -18.52 13.60 51.65
N ARG A 579 -17.25 13.37 51.33
CA ARG A 579 -16.17 13.48 52.34
C ARG A 579 -14.78 13.56 51.69
N SER A 580 -14.06 14.54 52.13
CA SER A 580 -12.63 14.80 51.93
C SER A 580 -11.77 13.84 52.77
N SER A 581 -10.63 13.42 52.28
CA SER A 581 -9.48 13.17 53.13
C SER A 581 -8.19 13.54 52.41
N ARG A 582 -7.51 14.49 52.97
CA ARG A 582 -6.12 14.89 52.70
C ARG A 582 -5.22 13.75 53.15
N CYS A 583 -4.17 13.48 52.39
CA CYS A 583 -2.90 12.97 52.95
C CYS A 583 -1.72 13.58 52.23
N ALA A 584 -0.73 13.83 53.03
CA ALA A 584 0.42 14.71 52.94
C ALA A 584 1.46 14.33 51.91
N ALA A 585 2.15 15.37 51.45
CA ALA A 585 3.38 15.30 50.68
C ALA A 585 4.57 14.84 51.55
N VAL A 586 5.36 13.90 51.02
CA VAL A 586 6.71 13.58 51.49
C VAL A 586 7.67 13.77 50.32
N ALA A 587 8.63 14.66 50.47
CA ALA A 587 9.70 14.94 49.53
C ALA A 587 10.77 13.86 49.55
N PRO A 588 11.41 13.50 48.42
CA PRO A 588 12.58 12.62 48.40
C PRO A 588 13.90 13.41 48.54
N PRO A 589 14.93 12.76 49.08
CA PRO A 589 16.26 13.38 49.25
C PRO A 589 17.10 13.35 47.96
N PRO A 590 18.21 14.12 47.87
CA PRO A 590 18.95 14.33 46.66
C PRO A 590 19.82 13.12 46.28
N ALA A 591 19.84 12.78 44.99
CA ALA A 591 20.65 11.73 44.41
C ALA A 591 22.11 12.22 44.18
N SER A 592 23.05 11.41 44.68
CA SER A 592 24.46 11.50 44.41
C SER A 592 24.80 10.96 43.01
N CYS A 593 25.61 11.73 42.27
CA CYS A 593 26.19 11.32 40.99
C CYS A 593 27.17 10.15 41.17
N SER A 594 26.91 9.04 40.47
CA SER A 594 27.93 8.07 40.14
C SER A 594 27.85 7.74 38.65
N ALA A 595 28.98 7.87 37.96
CA ALA A 595 29.17 7.65 36.53
C ALA A 595 28.96 6.18 36.15
N PRO A 596 28.37 5.87 34.97
CA PRO A 596 28.32 4.52 34.48
C PRO A 596 29.62 4.09 33.78
N PRO A 597 29.95 2.75 33.80
CA PRO A 597 31.16 2.25 33.17
C PRO A 597 31.03 2.19 31.64
N PRO A 598 32.17 2.20 30.90
CA PRO A 598 32.16 2.31 29.45
C PRO A 598 31.83 0.97 28.80
N TRP A 599 30.71 0.88 28.10
CA TRP A 599 30.41 -0.22 27.19
C TRP A 599 31.18 -0.04 25.89
N ARG A 600 32.07 -0.98 25.59
CA ARG A 600 32.75 -1.10 24.30
C ARG A 600 31.73 -1.41 23.21
N ALA A 601 31.53 -0.49 22.31
CA ALA A 601 30.85 -0.73 21.05
C ALA A 601 31.81 -1.45 20.11
N THR A 602 31.51 -2.70 19.76
CA THR A 602 32.10 -3.37 18.62
C THR A 602 31.26 -3.06 17.39
N PRO A 603 31.85 -2.52 16.32
CA PRO A 603 31.11 -2.34 15.06
C PRO A 603 31.01 -3.67 14.33
N TRP A 604 29.82 -4.17 14.12
CA TRP A 604 29.53 -5.26 13.20
C TRP A 604 29.67 -4.75 11.77
N CYS A 605 30.78 -5.09 11.10
CA CYS A 605 30.90 -5.11 9.66
C CYS A 605 30.53 -6.51 9.14
N PRO A 606 29.71 -6.61 8.08
CA PRO A 606 29.55 -7.90 7.39
C PRO A 606 30.86 -8.31 6.72
N PRO A 607 31.20 -9.61 6.62
CA PRO A 607 32.45 -10.08 6.05
C PRO A 607 32.50 -9.75 4.56
N CYS A 608 33.48 -8.93 4.18
CA CYS A 608 33.90 -8.73 2.81
C CYS A 608 34.70 -9.96 2.35
N TRP A 609 34.44 -10.44 1.15
CA TRP A 609 35.22 -11.42 0.43
C TRP A 609 36.61 -10.85 0.04
N PRO A 610 37.61 -11.70 -0.27
CA PRO A 610 39.02 -11.36 -0.14
C PRO A 610 39.52 -10.24 -1.06
N PRO A 611 40.63 -9.60 -0.67
CA PRO A 611 41.02 -8.29 -1.18
C PRO A 611 41.65 -8.34 -2.56
N THR A 612 41.22 -7.48 -3.44
CA THR A 612 42.00 -6.94 -4.54
C THR A 612 42.69 -5.67 -4.09
N PRO A 613 43.98 -5.45 -4.39
CA PRO A 613 44.73 -4.31 -3.90
C PRO A 613 44.46 -3.09 -4.81
N CYS A 614 43.86 -2.06 -4.28
CA CYS A 614 43.94 -0.66 -4.71
C CYS A 614 42.87 0.16 -4.01
N CYS A 615 43.20 0.79 -2.87
CA CYS A 615 42.51 2.00 -2.40
C CYS A 615 43.45 2.81 -1.52
N ALA A 616 43.68 4.04 -1.93
CA ALA A 616 44.37 5.08 -1.18
C ALA A 616 43.55 5.52 0.08
N PRO A 617 44.18 6.06 1.12
CA PRO A 617 43.56 6.35 2.41
C PRO A 617 42.59 7.53 2.36
N CYS A 618 41.42 7.36 2.97
CA CYS A 618 40.42 8.42 3.17
C CYS A 618 40.79 9.37 4.31
N PRO A 619 40.53 10.69 4.17
CA PRO A 619 40.70 11.66 5.25
C PRO A 619 39.54 11.59 6.28
N PRO A 620 39.75 12.13 7.50
CA PRO A 620 38.82 11.98 8.62
C PRO A 620 37.53 12.79 8.46
N CYS A 621 36.42 12.14 8.80
CA CYS A 621 35.07 12.73 8.76
C CYS A 621 34.84 13.69 9.94
N THR A 622 34.68 14.97 9.65
CA THR A 622 33.99 15.92 10.53
C THR A 622 32.82 16.50 9.76
N SER A 623 31.63 16.15 10.16
CA SER A 623 30.31 16.77 9.96
C SER A 623 29.20 15.77 9.60
N TRP A 624 28.36 15.49 10.56
CA TRP A 624 26.99 15.00 10.38
C TRP A 624 26.08 16.22 10.22
N PRO A 625 25.21 16.32 9.19
CA PRO A 625 23.98 15.51 9.00
C PRO A 625 23.56 15.16 7.56
N ALA A 626 24.44 15.15 6.56
CA ALA A 626 24.03 15.00 5.16
C ALA A 626 23.91 13.53 4.66
N ARG A 627 24.16 12.52 5.51
CA ARG A 627 24.21 11.11 5.07
C ARG A 627 22.87 10.37 5.07
N TRP A 628 21.86 10.87 5.75
CA TRP A 628 20.56 10.17 5.82
C TRP A 628 19.71 10.33 4.57
N THR A 629 19.77 11.47 3.90
CA THR A 629 19.01 11.76 2.69
C THR A 629 19.47 10.93 1.48
N ARG A 630 20.75 10.58 1.38
CA ARG A 630 21.25 9.79 0.23
C ARG A 630 20.98 8.29 0.35
N CYS A 631 20.88 7.74 1.54
CA CYS A 631 20.56 6.32 1.72
C CYS A 631 19.10 6.00 1.41
N TRP A 632 18.18 6.93 1.65
CA TRP A 632 16.75 6.74 1.39
C TRP A 632 16.40 6.89 -0.09
N THR A 633 16.97 7.87 -0.77
CA THR A 633 16.72 8.09 -2.21
C THR A 633 17.29 7.00 -3.11
N THR A 634 18.38 6.34 -2.72
CA THR A 634 19.00 5.27 -3.55
C THR A 634 18.32 3.91 -3.37
N ARG A 635 17.67 3.66 -2.24
CA ARG A 635 17.06 2.35 -1.93
C ARG A 635 15.61 2.22 -2.41
N TRP A 636 14.90 3.34 -2.64
CA TRP A 636 13.51 3.36 -3.06
C TRP A 636 13.28 3.61 -4.57
N ARG A 637 14.34 3.92 -5.34
CA ARG A 637 14.25 4.03 -6.81
C ARG A 637 14.02 2.69 -7.54
N TRP A 638 13.91 1.59 -6.81
CA TRP A 638 13.92 0.23 -7.39
C TRP A 638 12.55 -0.32 -7.83
N HIS A 639 11.44 0.36 -7.57
CA HIS A 639 10.09 -0.16 -7.89
C HIS A 639 9.25 0.72 -8.83
N GLY A 640 9.77 1.78 -9.37
CA GLY A 640 9.05 2.64 -10.31
C GLY A 640 9.56 2.48 -11.74
N GLY A 641 9.03 1.49 -12.48
CA GLY A 641 9.14 1.47 -13.93
C GLY A 641 8.21 2.55 -14.52
N CYS A 642 8.66 3.80 -14.59
CA CYS A 642 7.95 4.83 -15.36
C CYS A 642 8.23 4.63 -16.84
N GLY A 643 7.20 4.32 -17.63
CA GLY A 643 7.22 4.39 -19.07
C GLY A 643 7.56 5.82 -19.52
N GLY A 644 8.54 5.93 -20.45
CA GLY A 644 9.01 7.21 -20.94
C GLY A 644 7.95 8.01 -21.66
N TRP A 645 7.94 9.29 -21.36
CA TRP A 645 7.38 10.32 -22.23
C TRP A 645 8.54 10.92 -23.03
N GLY A 646 8.62 10.56 -24.33
CA GLY A 646 9.37 11.33 -25.29
C GLY A 646 8.62 12.62 -25.59
N GLY A 647 9.18 13.75 -25.16
CA GLY A 647 8.77 15.07 -25.59
C GLY A 647 9.91 15.71 -26.35
N GLN A 648 9.63 16.14 -27.58
CA GLN A 648 10.37 17.22 -28.19
C GLN A 648 10.18 18.50 -27.38
#